data_35e3866f794b9982c05e1054fce55d31
#
_entry.id   35e3866f794b9982c05e1054fce55d31
#
_cell.length_a   1.000
_cell.length_b   1.000
_cell.length_c   1.000
_cell.angle_alpha   90.00
_cell.angle_beta   90.00
_cell.angle_gamma   90.00
#
_symmetry.space_group_name_H-M   'P 1'
#
loop_
_entity.id
_entity.type
_entity.pdbx_description
1 polymer ?
#
loop_
_entity_poly.entity_id
_entity_poly.type
_entity_poly.pdbx_seq_one_letter_code
_entity_poly.pdbx_strand_id
1 'polypeptide(L)'
;VGSGALTLRRAIIVAAVFEFCGAVFFGSHVTDTIRKGVLDFGDDGFDKELSQDLMYGFMAALLAAAIWLTIATKYGLPVSTTHSIVGGVIGMGLFIQPDSVNWPKVAEIVISWVASPLLGAILAYVSFRIIKKVIFDHDKPLQRTKSLAPILALPTFFVLGLALQFKGLKGFYKNLDNNGIIEKEEWLPCDPAKYSCSSFNPFSDSAWIPLNSFLVALFIGLIASTILWYVLKKYQFKEEGYDGVERVFIWLQIITACYVAFAHGANDVANAIGPMAAIYDIASSSTGILSPDKVDVPIWLLLLGGAGITVGVATWGYKVMDTIGTKITHITPSRGFAAEFGAATTVLIFSMPFLAVPISTTHTLVGAVVGVGLAGGAAAVDFRVFGKIAASWVASLPVAGLGSILFFILFAGNPTNVAIVVLLSIIITIYVVIRADNVDDESLESVITSQPFEQFHEHARAVQKTVECMNNAINSAAKGEDPSKYIEETIALELEADIIKSKIQGEIGSGVRFAIGRDTFLHMLSRQDRIADYAQNVAEQLSFRTLFDDKKARNNLMEMATAVLETVDSYEKAVDSLKELSQSGFSNKEKNLLLECVREVNLKEHRADEIEAKAAAHVFSTGDDDALAAMHMYRVLQRMDDVANACEKAANAFLPSLSR
;
A
#
# COMPACT_ATOMS: atom_id res chain seq x y z
N VAL A 1 2.89 -6.56 -0.03
CA VAL A 1 3.80 -6.56 -1.20
C VAL A 1 4.29 -5.15 -1.45
N GLY A 2 3.40 -4.15 -1.68
CA GLY A 2 3.79 -2.77 -2.00
C GLY A 2 4.68 -2.06 -0.98
N SER A 3 4.70 -2.48 0.27
CA SER A 3 5.58 -1.97 1.33
C SER A 3 6.91 -2.73 1.46
N GLY A 4 7.12 -3.79 0.69
CA GLY A 4 8.29 -4.67 0.83
C GLY A 4 8.24 -5.65 2.01
N ALA A 5 7.14 -5.72 2.78
CA ALA A 5 7.04 -6.61 3.94
C ALA A 5 7.07 -8.09 3.57
N LEU A 6 6.46 -8.47 2.44
CA LEU A 6 6.45 -9.82 1.90
C LEU A 6 6.77 -9.82 0.40
N THR A 7 7.51 -10.82 -0.06
CA THR A 7 7.63 -11.10 -1.49
C THR A 7 6.28 -11.54 -2.05
N LEU A 8 6.06 -11.34 -3.35
CA LEU A 8 4.78 -11.68 -4.01
C LEU A 8 4.36 -13.13 -3.73
N ARG A 9 5.27 -14.10 -3.90
CA ARG A 9 4.99 -15.52 -3.66
C ARG A 9 4.56 -15.80 -2.22
N ARG A 10 5.25 -15.21 -1.22
CA ARG A 10 4.90 -15.37 0.19
C ARG A 10 3.56 -14.71 0.50
N ALA A 11 3.27 -13.54 -0.07
CA ALA A 11 2.00 -12.85 0.09
C ALA A 11 0.84 -13.67 -0.47
N ILE A 12 0.98 -14.28 -1.64
CA ILE A 12 -0.02 -15.18 -2.24
C ILE A 12 -0.29 -16.40 -1.34
N ILE A 13 0.76 -17.03 -0.79
CA ILE A 13 0.60 -18.19 0.09
C ILE A 13 -0.15 -17.80 1.38
N VAL A 14 0.24 -16.68 1.99
CA VAL A 14 -0.41 -16.15 3.21
C VAL A 14 -1.87 -15.83 2.92
N ALA A 15 -2.16 -15.08 1.85
CA ALA A 15 -3.50 -14.74 1.45
C ALA A 15 -4.35 -16.00 1.21
N ALA A 16 -3.85 -16.96 0.41
CA ALA A 16 -4.54 -18.21 0.10
C ALA A 16 -4.98 -18.98 1.36
N VAL A 17 -4.08 -19.11 2.34
CA VAL A 17 -4.38 -19.84 3.58
C VAL A 17 -5.41 -19.11 4.43
N PHE A 18 -5.21 -17.81 4.66
CA PHE A 18 -6.08 -17.04 5.57
C PHE A 18 -7.43 -16.71 4.93
N GLU A 19 -7.51 -16.46 3.63
CA GLU A 19 -8.78 -16.29 2.90
C GLU A 19 -9.58 -17.58 2.88
N PHE A 20 -8.94 -18.72 2.62
CA PHE A 20 -9.60 -20.02 2.69
C PHE A 20 -10.17 -20.29 4.09
N CYS A 21 -9.38 -20.05 5.13
CA CYS A 21 -9.85 -20.21 6.51
C CYS A 21 -11.02 -19.26 6.82
N GLY A 22 -10.92 -17.99 6.42
CA GLY A 22 -12.01 -17.02 6.57
C GLY A 22 -13.28 -17.46 5.88
N ALA A 23 -13.18 -17.90 4.63
CA ALA A 23 -14.30 -18.38 3.83
C ALA A 23 -15.00 -19.59 4.45
N VAL A 24 -14.23 -20.61 4.83
CA VAL A 24 -14.80 -21.88 5.33
C VAL A 24 -15.39 -21.75 6.72
N PHE A 25 -14.67 -21.07 7.64
CA PHE A 25 -15.10 -21.03 9.04
C PHE A 25 -16.03 -19.87 9.37
N PHE A 26 -16.06 -18.80 8.56
CA PHE A 26 -16.78 -17.56 8.91
C PHE A 26 -17.71 -17.02 7.80
N GLY A 27 -17.71 -17.62 6.60
CA GLY A 27 -18.43 -17.11 5.43
C GLY A 27 -19.95 -17.24 5.43
N SER A 28 -20.54 -18.09 6.29
CA SER A 28 -21.97 -18.43 6.23
C SER A 28 -22.93 -17.28 6.57
N HIS A 29 -22.51 -16.26 7.34
CA HIS A 29 -23.41 -15.23 7.86
C HIS A 29 -23.85 -14.18 6.83
N VAL A 30 -22.97 -13.80 5.89
CA VAL A 30 -23.26 -12.79 4.85
C VAL A 30 -24.00 -13.43 3.67
N THR A 31 -23.90 -14.75 3.52
CA THR A 31 -24.51 -15.52 2.42
C THR A 31 -26.02 -15.35 2.35
N ASP A 32 -26.71 -15.36 3.49
CA ASP A 32 -28.17 -15.19 3.55
C ASP A 32 -28.64 -13.81 3.08
N THR A 33 -27.85 -12.75 3.34
CA THR A 33 -28.19 -11.38 2.91
C THR A 33 -28.17 -11.26 1.39
N ILE A 34 -27.24 -11.91 0.69
CA ILE A 34 -27.20 -11.92 -0.77
C ILE A 34 -28.27 -12.84 -1.34
N ARG A 35 -28.53 -13.98 -0.68
CA ARG A 35 -29.52 -14.99 -1.11
C ARG A 35 -30.96 -14.46 -1.09
N LYS A 36 -31.36 -13.76 -0.02
CA LYS A 36 -32.73 -13.33 0.23
C LYS A 36 -32.90 -11.86 0.59
N GLY A 37 -31.81 -11.12 0.89
CA GLY A 37 -31.92 -9.75 1.32
C GLY A 37 -32.15 -8.76 0.17
N VAL A 38 -31.63 -9.06 -1.02
CA VAL A 38 -31.73 -8.19 -2.21
C VAL A 38 -33.08 -8.33 -2.91
N LEU A 39 -33.65 -9.56 -2.89
CA LEU A 39 -34.94 -9.84 -3.48
C LEU A 39 -35.93 -10.26 -2.37
N ASP A 40 -37.16 -9.72 -2.43
CA ASP A 40 -38.26 -10.01 -1.53
C ASP A 40 -39.49 -10.34 -2.36
N PHE A 41 -40.04 -11.54 -2.16
CA PHE A 41 -41.20 -12.04 -2.91
C PHE A 41 -42.46 -12.06 -2.05
N GLY A 42 -42.45 -11.43 -0.87
CA GLY A 42 -43.57 -11.34 0.05
C GLY A 42 -43.92 -12.66 0.75
N ASP A 43 -45.04 -12.65 1.48
CA ASP A 43 -45.51 -13.80 2.28
C ASP A 43 -46.22 -14.86 1.43
N ASP A 44 -46.57 -14.58 0.18
CA ASP A 44 -47.29 -15.49 -0.72
C ASP A 44 -46.43 -16.68 -1.18
N GLY A 45 -45.14 -16.66 -0.87
CA GLY A 45 -44.20 -17.74 -1.13
C GLY A 45 -43.77 -17.85 -2.59
N PHE A 46 -42.90 -18.81 -2.84
CA PHE A 46 -42.38 -19.10 -4.18
C PHE A 46 -43.23 -20.21 -4.81
N ASP A 47 -43.72 -20.01 -6.03
CA ASP A 47 -44.17 -21.11 -6.85
C ASP A 47 -43.00 -21.84 -7.54
N LYS A 48 -43.29 -22.93 -8.21
CA LYS A 48 -42.27 -23.75 -8.87
C LYS A 48 -41.68 -23.07 -10.11
N GLU A 49 -42.47 -22.32 -10.85
CA GLU A 49 -42.06 -21.64 -12.08
C GLU A 49 -41.13 -20.48 -11.74
N LEU A 50 -41.54 -19.63 -10.80
CA LEU A 50 -40.69 -18.53 -10.29
C LEU A 50 -39.37 -19.04 -9.69
N SER A 51 -39.43 -20.17 -8.93
CA SER A 51 -38.22 -20.75 -8.35
C SER A 51 -37.24 -21.24 -9.43
N GLN A 52 -37.72 -21.77 -10.55
CA GLN A 52 -36.89 -22.16 -11.69
C GLN A 52 -36.27 -20.92 -12.38
N ASP A 53 -37.06 -19.89 -12.59
CA ASP A 53 -36.54 -18.62 -13.18
C ASP A 53 -35.50 -18.00 -12.27
N LEU A 54 -35.71 -18.00 -10.95
CA LEU A 54 -34.71 -17.54 -10.00
C LEU A 54 -33.41 -18.35 -10.05
N MET A 55 -33.54 -19.68 -10.19
CA MET A 55 -32.33 -20.53 -10.33
C MET A 55 -31.51 -20.13 -11.56
N TYR A 56 -32.14 -19.96 -12.72
CA TYR A 56 -31.46 -19.49 -13.93
C TYR A 56 -30.96 -18.04 -13.78
N GLY A 57 -31.71 -17.17 -13.12
CA GLY A 57 -31.32 -15.80 -12.82
C GLY A 57 -30.08 -15.72 -11.95
N PHE A 58 -30.00 -16.50 -10.87
CA PHE A 58 -28.79 -16.56 -10.03
C PHE A 58 -27.59 -17.12 -10.80
N MET A 59 -27.76 -18.11 -11.67
CA MET A 59 -26.70 -18.60 -12.55
C MET A 59 -26.21 -17.51 -13.52
N ALA A 60 -27.13 -16.74 -14.10
CA ALA A 60 -26.82 -15.61 -14.98
C ALA A 60 -26.08 -14.50 -14.24
N ALA A 61 -26.49 -14.16 -13.02
CA ALA A 61 -25.84 -13.17 -12.18
C ALA A 61 -24.40 -13.57 -11.81
N LEU A 62 -24.18 -14.84 -11.43
CA LEU A 62 -22.84 -15.38 -11.16
C LEU A 62 -21.94 -15.31 -12.41
N LEU A 63 -22.47 -15.70 -13.56
CA LEU A 63 -21.70 -15.70 -14.82
C LEU A 63 -21.34 -14.28 -15.26
N ALA A 64 -22.29 -13.34 -15.19
CA ALA A 64 -22.08 -11.93 -15.51
C ALA A 64 -21.02 -11.30 -14.60
N ALA A 65 -21.12 -11.52 -13.28
CA ALA A 65 -20.15 -11.05 -12.32
C ALA A 65 -18.77 -11.65 -12.57
N ALA A 66 -18.66 -12.97 -12.81
CA ALA A 66 -17.39 -13.64 -13.08
C ALA A 66 -16.68 -13.09 -14.32
N ILE A 67 -17.40 -12.86 -15.40
CA ILE A 67 -16.84 -12.30 -16.64
C ILE A 67 -16.37 -10.85 -16.41
N TRP A 68 -17.18 -10.02 -15.77
CA TRP A 68 -16.81 -8.64 -15.46
C TRP A 68 -15.56 -8.57 -14.60
N LEU A 69 -15.51 -9.37 -13.52
CA LEU A 69 -14.36 -9.45 -12.63
C LEU A 69 -13.09 -9.92 -13.35
N THR A 70 -13.22 -10.91 -14.24
CA THR A 70 -12.10 -11.40 -15.05
C THR A 70 -11.53 -10.29 -15.95
N ILE A 71 -12.41 -9.54 -16.64
CA ILE A 71 -12.01 -8.42 -17.49
C ILE A 71 -11.34 -7.32 -16.65
N ALA A 72 -11.97 -6.91 -15.56
CA ALA A 72 -11.43 -5.85 -14.70
C ALA A 72 -10.06 -6.23 -14.11
N THR A 73 -9.91 -7.46 -13.61
CA THR A 73 -8.64 -7.96 -13.05
C THR A 73 -7.54 -8.01 -14.11
N LYS A 74 -7.85 -8.38 -15.37
CA LYS A 74 -6.89 -8.34 -16.47
C LYS A 74 -6.26 -6.96 -16.65
N TYR A 75 -7.06 -5.90 -16.48
CA TYR A 75 -6.61 -4.51 -16.57
C TYR A 75 -6.06 -3.94 -15.24
N GLY A 76 -5.92 -4.78 -14.21
CA GLY A 76 -5.47 -4.35 -12.88
C GLY A 76 -6.41 -3.38 -12.18
N LEU A 77 -7.71 -3.39 -12.53
CA LEU A 77 -8.70 -2.52 -11.91
C LEU A 77 -9.24 -3.18 -10.63
N PRO A 78 -9.06 -2.56 -9.46
CA PRO A 78 -9.60 -3.07 -8.20
C PRO A 78 -11.10 -2.78 -8.10
N VAL A 79 -11.91 -3.60 -8.79
CA VAL A 79 -13.39 -3.53 -8.76
C VAL A 79 -13.96 -4.27 -7.56
N SER A 80 -15.22 -3.99 -7.25
CA SER A 80 -15.94 -4.65 -6.16
C SER A 80 -16.68 -5.91 -6.63
N THR A 81 -16.35 -7.04 -6.02
CA THR A 81 -17.07 -8.31 -6.21
C THR A 81 -18.50 -8.18 -5.72
N THR A 82 -18.72 -7.51 -4.57
CA THR A 82 -20.06 -7.30 -3.99
C THR A 82 -20.94 -6.45 -4.91
N HIS A 83 -20.41 -5.36 -5.51
CA HIS A 83 -21.18 -4.57 -6.50
C HIS A 83 -21.57 -5.40 -7.71
N SER A 84 -20.67 -6.24 -8.19
CA SER A 84 -20.90 -7.06 -9.37
C SER A 84 -22.02 -8.08 -9.12
N ILE A 85 -21.98 -8.78 -7.99
CA ILE A 85 -23.01 -9.79 -7.71
C ILE A 85 -24.35 -9.17 -7.33
N VAL A 86 -24.35 -8.12 -6.52
CA VAL A 86 -25.59 -7.39 -6.17
C VAL A 86 -26.21 -6.77 -7.40
N GLY A 87 -25.40 -6.15 -8.29
CA GLY A 87 -25.87 -5.65 -9.58
C GLY A 87 -26.49 -6.73 -10.46
N GLY A 88 -25.84 -7.91 -10.54
CA GLY A 88 -26.36 -9.07 -11.26
C GLY A 88 -27.71 -9.56 -10.70
N VAL A 89 -27.81 -9.65 -9.36
CA VAL A 89 -29.06 -10.08 -8.69
C VAL A 89 -30.18 -9.06 -8.86
N ILE A 90 -29.89 -7.76 -8.75
CA ILE A 90 -30.87 -6.69 -9.03
C ILE A 90 -31.31 -6.76 -10.49
N GLY A 91 -30.37 -6.90 -11.45
CA GLY A 91 -30.68 -6.97 -12.88
C GLY A 91 -31.63 -8.11 -13.21
N MET A 92 -31.35 -9.33 -12.72
CA MET A 92 -32.25 -10.47 -12.93
C MET A 92 -33.60 -10.29 -12.24
N GLY A 93 -33.60 -9.74 -11.01
CA GLY A 93 -34.84 -9.47 -10.27
C GLY A 93 -35.75 -8.50 -10.99
N LEU A 94 -35.22 -7.39 -11.50
CA LEU A 94 -35.95 -6.40 -12.31
C LEU A 94 -36.50 -6.99 -13.60
N PHE A 95 -35.86 -8.00 -14.17
CA PHE A 95 -36.30 -8.63 -15.40
C PHE A 95 -37.35 -9.71 -15.16
N ILE A 96 -37.20 -10.54 -14.12
CA ILE A 96 -38.11 -11.64 -13.78
C ILE A 96 -39.38 -11.08 -13.11
N GLN A 97 -39.22 -10.28 -12.06
CA GLN A 97 -40.30 -9.68 -11.30
C GLN A 97 -39.85 -8.34 -10.70
N PRO A 98 -40.15 -7.20 -11.37
CA PRO A 98 -39.64 -5.87 -10.95
C PRO A 98 -39.97 -5.49 -9.50
N ASP A 99 -41.14 -5.90 -9.02
CA ASP A 99 -41.62 -5.60 -7.67
C ASP A 99 -40.91 -6.43 -6.57
N SER A 100 -40.13 -7.44 -6.94
CA SER A 100 -39.38 -8.27 -6.01
C SER A 100 -38.11 -7.62 -5.45
N VAL A 101 -37.65 -6.51 -6.03
CA VAL A 101 -36.42 -5.86 -5.56
C VAL A 101 -36.67 -5.13 -4.24
N ASN A 102 -35.98 -5.57 -3.19
CA ASN A 102 -36.02 -4.96 -1.86
C ASN A 102 -35.21 -3.66 -1.83
N TRP A 103 -35.81 -2.56 -2.33
CA TRP A 103 -35.16 -1.27 -2.42
C TRP A 103 -34.64 -0.72 -1.09
N PRO A 104 -35.35 -0.87 0.06
CA PRO A 104 -34.80 -0.51 1.36
C PRO A 104 -33.49 -1.22 1.68
N LYS A 105 -33.40 -2.54 1.42
CA LYS A 105 -32.17 -3.30 1.66
C LYS A 105 -31.07 -2.96 0.67
N VAL A 106 -31.43 -2.73 -0.60
CA VAL A 106 -30.49 -2.23 -1.61
C VAL A 106 -29.92 -0.87 -1.19
N ALA A 107 -30.75 0.04 -0.69
CA ALA A 107 -30.28 1.34 -0.20
C ALA A 107 -29.31 1.20 0.99
N GLU A 108 -29.59 0.32 1.95
CA GLU A 108 -28.69 -0.01 3.06
C GLU A 108 -27.32 -0.50 2.55
N ILE A 109 -27.33 -1.41 1.57
CA ILE A 109 -26.11 -1.94 0.95
C ILE A 109 -25.34 -0.81 0.23
N VAL A 110 -26.02 0.04 -0.55
CA VAL A 110 -25.39 1.18 -1.26
C VAL A 110 -24.80 2.20 -0.28
N ILE A 111 -25.48 2.49 0.83
CA ILE A 111 -24.96 3.35 1.89
C ILE A 111 -23.70 2.73 2.50
N SER A 112 -23.67 1.42 2.70
CA SER A 112 -22.51 0.72 3.24
C SER A 112 -21.27 0.82 2.32
N TRP A 113 -21.47 0.92 1.01
CA TRP A 113 -20.39 1.10 0.03
C TRP A 113 -19.71 2.46 0.10
N VAL A 114 -20.38 3.47 0.64
CA VAL A 114 -19.80 4.80 0.93
C VAL A 114 -19.25 4.83 2.36
N ALA A 115 -19.99 4.27 3.31
CA ALA A 115 -19.60 4.28 4.71
C ALA A 115 -18.32 3.46 4.99
N SER A 116 -18.18 2.30 4.33
CA SER A 116 -17.04 1.40 4.57
C SER A 116 -15.69 1.96 4.13
N PRO A 117 -15.49 2.54 2.93
CA PRO A 117 -14.22 3.16 2.58
C PRO A 117 -13.93 4.40 3.42
N LEU A 118 -14.96 5.17 3.81
CA LEU A 118 -14.79 6.32 4.68
C LEU A 118 -14.33 5.91 6.09
N LEU A 119 -14.97 4.90 6.69
CA LEU A 119 -14.57 4.38 8.01
C LEU A 119 -13.15 3.76 7.94
N GLY A 120 -12.86 2.98 6.90
CA GLY A 120 -11.52 2.46 6.66
C GLY A 120 -10.46 3.56 6.55
N ALA A 121 -10.78 4.63 5.80
CA ALA A 121 -9.89 5.79 5.67
C ALA A 121 -9.67 6.51 7.00
N ILE A 122 -10.72 6.74 7.78
CA ILE A 122 -10.63 7.41 9.09
C ILE A 122 -9.79 6.58 10.06
N LEU A 123 -10.08 5.28 10.19
CA LEU A 123 -9.32 4.40 11.09
C LEU A 123 -7.85 4.33 10.69
N ALA A 124 -7.55 4.18 9.41
CA ALA A 124 -6.20 4.13 8.89
C ALA A 124 -5.46 5.47 9.10
N TYR A 125 -6.11 6.60 8.79
CA TYR A 125 -5.58 7.95 9.03
C TYR A 125 -5.24 8.17 10.51
N VAL A 126 -6.18 7.88 11.40
CA VAL A 126 -6.00 8.08 12.84
C VAL A 126 -4.90 7.17 13.37
N SER A 127 -4.90 5.89 12.98
CA SER A 127 -3.86 4.93 13.38
C SER A 127 -2.48 5.39 12.96
N PHE A 128 -2.30 5.83 11.71
CA PHE A 128 -1.00 6.31 11.25
C PHE A 128 -0.59 7.64 11.90
N ARG A 129 -1.54 8.55 12.17
CA ARG A 129 -1.26 9.80 12.92
C ARG A 129 -0.81 9.50 14.34
N ILE A 130 -1.39 8.49 15.00
CA ILE A 130 -0.94 8.03 16.33
C ILE A 130 0.48 7.48 16.23
N ILE A 131 0.77 6.57 15.28
CA ILE A 131 2.10 6.01 15.06
C ILE A 131 3.13 7.13 14.84
N LYS A 132 2.83 8.09 13.97
CA LYS A 132 3.70 9.23 13.69
C LYS A 132 4.02 10.01 14.97
N LYS A 133 2.99 10.44 15.71
CA LYS A 133 3.15 11.27 16.92
C LYS A 133 3.87 10.53 18.05
N VAL A 134 3.58 9.24 18.24
CA VAL A 134 4.04 8.49 19.43
C VAL A 134 5.37 7.78 19.18
N ILE A 135 5.69 7.46 17.92
CA ILE A 135 6.90 6.71 17.55
C ILE A 135 7.87 7.60 16.77
N PHE A 136 7.46 8.11 15.59
CA PHE A 136 8.37 8.81 14.68
C PHE A 136 8.84 10.18 15.22
N ASP A 137 7.99 10.91 15.92
CA ASP A 137 8.34 12.20 16.51
C ASP A 137 9.13 12.06 17.83
N HIS A 138 9.49 10.83 18.26
CA HIS A 138 10.21 10.58 19.51
C HIS A 138 11.73 10.43 19.30
N ASP A 139 12.55 10.84 20.29
CA ASP A 139 14.03 10.82 20.20
C ASP A 139 14.64 9.44 20.01
N LYS A 140 13.99 8.39 20.53
CA LYS A 140 14.41 7.00 20.40
C LYS A 140 13.33 6.15 19.76
N PRO A 141 13.08 6.32 18.44
CA PRO A 141 11.91 5.74 17.78
C PRO A 141 11.90 4.21 17.84
N LEU A 142 13.04 3.54 17.64
CA LEU A 142 13.12 2.07 17.68
C LEU A 142 12.79 1.50 19.07
N GLN A 143 13.31 2.11 20.15
CA GLN A 143 12.99 1.64 21.51
C GLN A 143 11.51 1.85 21.83
N ARG A 144 10.96 2.98 21.37
CA ARG A 144 9.56 3.30 21.53
C ARG A 144 8.67 2.33 20.77
N THR A 145 9.05 1.98 19.54
CA THR A 145 8.35 0.97 18.72
C THR A 145 8.29 -0.38 19.41
N LYS A 146 9.42 -0.90 19.89
CA LYS A 146 9.46 -2.20 20.63
C LYS A 146 8.53 -2.24 21.83
N SER A 147 8.35 -1.11 22.51
CA SER A 147 7.46 -1.01 23.67
C SER A 147 5.99 -0.86 23.29
N LEU A 148 5.67 -0.15 22.21
CA LEU A 148 4.31 0.19 21.82
C LEU A 148 3.70 -0.74 20.75
N ALA A 149 4.52 -1.46 19.98
CA ALA A 149 4.04 -2.40 18.98
C ALA A 149 3.02 -3.41 19.51
N PRO A 150 3.21 -4.01 20.71
CA PRO A 150 2.21 -4.91 21.30
C PRO A 150 0.89 -4.22 21.62
N ILE A 151 0.93 -2.94 22.04
CA ILE A 151 -0.25 -2.14 22.34
C ILE A 151 -0.98 -1.77 21.05
N LEU A 152 -0.24 -1.44 19.98
CA LEU A 152 -0.83 -1.16 18.66
C LEU A 152 -1.46 -2.40 18.02
N ALA A 153 -0.92 -3.59 18.29
CA ALA A 153 -1.47 -4.86 17.81
C ALA A 153 -2.67 -5.36 18.65
N LEU A 154 -2.84 -4.89 19.88
CA LEU A 154 -3.91 -5.34 20.79
C LEU A 154 -5.32 -5.23 20.16
N PRO A 155 -5.72 -4.09 19.53
CA PRO A 155 -7.03 -3.99 18.90
C PRO A 155 -7.24 -5.04 17.79
N THR A 156 -6.21 -5.38 17.02
CA THR A 156 -6.27 -6.42 15.98
C THR A 156 -6.59 -7.78 16.61
N PHE A 157 -5.87 -8.17 17.64
CA PHE A 157 -6.10 -9.44 18.33
C PHE A 157 -7.43 -9.47 19.07
N PHE A 158 -7.87 -8.34 19.62
CA PHE A 158 -9.18 -8.19 20.26
C PHE A 158 -10.33 -8.45 19.27
N VAL A 159 -10.30 -7.79 18.10
CA VAL A 159 -11.36 -7.97 17.08
C VAL A 159 -11.34 -9.38 16.50
N LEU A 160 -10.15 -9.98 16.31
CA LEU A 160 -10.05 -11.40 15.95
C LEU A 160 -10.63 -12.31 17.02
N GLY A 161 -10.40 -12.00 18.29
CA GLY A 161 -10.98 -12.72 19.43
C GLY A 161 -12.51 -12.67 19.45
N LEU A 162 -13.11 -11.50 19.14
CA LEU A 162 -14.57 -11.37 18.98
C LEU A 162 -15.06 -12.18 17.78
N ALA A 163 -14.40 -12.07 16.63
CA ALA A 163 -14.78 -12.82 15.44
C ALA A 163 -14.74 -14.34 15.69
N LEU A 164 -13.71 -14.83 16.36
CA LEU A 164 -13.58 -16.24 16.74
C LEU A 164 -14.78 -16.70 17.58
N GLN A 165 -15.20 -15.91 18.57
CA GLN A 165 -16.33 -16.26 19.45
C GLN A 165 -17.66 -16.21 18.69
N PHE A 166 -17.94 -15.13 17.98
CA PHE A 166 -19.25 -14.89 17.37
C PHE A 166 -19.52 -15.75 16.14
N LYS A 167 -18.47 -16.16 15.45
CA LYS A 167 -18.57 -16.97 14.24
C LYS A 167 -18.01 -18.38 14.44
N GLY A 168 -16.74 -18.49 14.87
CA GLY A 168 -16.06 -19.78 14.98
C GLY A 168 -16.61 -20.68 16.10
N LEU A 169 -16.92 -20.10 17.25
CA LEU A 169 -17.39 -20.85 18.43
C LEU A 169 -18.91 -20.79 18.62
N LYS A 170 -19.66 -20.19 17.69
CA LYS A 170 -21.13 -20.09 17.80
C LYS A 170 -21.81 -21.43 18.03
N GLY A 171 -21.41 -22.46 17.29
CA GLY A 171 -21.93 -23.81 17.45
C GLY A 171 -21.62 -24.43 18.82
N PHE A 172 -20.42 -24.15 19.32
CA PHE A 172 -19.99 -24.60 20.66
C PHE A 172 -20.81 -23.91 21.75
N TYR A 173 -21.02 -22.61 21.71
CA TYR A 173 -21.86 -21.89 22.67
C TYR A 173 -23.32 -22.35 22.62
N LYS A 174 -23.90 -22.59 21.43
CA LYS A 174 -25.25 -23.17 21.28
C LYS A 174 -25.35 -24.55 21.90
N ASN A 175 -24.33 -25.39 21.78
CA ASN A 175 -24.33 -26.72 22.38
C ASN A 175 -24.25 -26.66 23.91
N LEU A 176 -23.48 -25.74 24.47
CA LEU A 176 -23.40 -25.50 25.92
C LEU A 176 -24.74 -24.97 26.47
N ASP A 177 -25.41 -24.09 25.74
CA ASP A 177 -26.75 -23.57 26.04
C ASP A 177 -27.80 -24.72 26.06
N ASN A 178 -27.81 -25.53 25.01
CA ASN A 178 -28.73 -26.69 24.93
C ASN A 178 -28.52 -27.70 26.07
N ASN A 179 -27.32 -27.76 26.64
CA ASN A 179 -26.99 -28.61 27.79
C ASN A 179 -27.20 -27.89 29.15
N GLY A 180 -27.73 -26.67 29.16
CA GLY A 180 -28.00 -25.89 30.37
C GLY A 180 -26.73 -25.45 31.15
N ILE A 181 -25.57 -25.38 30.48
CA ILE A 181 -24.29 -25.00 31.11
C ILE A 181 -24.11 -23.48 31.11
N ILE A 182 -24.58 -22.80 30.09
CA ILE A 182 -24.51 -21.34 29.93
C ILE A 182 -25.83 -20.83 29.33
N GLU A 183 -26.05 -19.51 29.45
CA GLU A 183 -27.08 -18.80 28.69
C GLU A 183 -26.39 -18.15 27.45
N LYS A 184 -26.84 -18.52 26.23
CA LYS A 184 -26.17 -18.10 24.98
C LYS A 184 -26.18 -16.57 24.79
N GLU A 185 -27.21 -15.89 25.31
CA GLU A 185 -27.40 -14.44 25.29
C GLU A 185 -26.24 -13.69 25.99
N GLU A 186 -25.61 -14.30 26.98
CA GLU A 186 -24.45 -13.76 27.67
C GLU A 186 -23.14 -13.86 26.86
N TRP A 187 -23.13 -14.71 25.81
CA TRP A 187 -21.90 -15.04 25.04
C TRP A 187 -22.02 -14.71 23.56
N LEU A 188 -23.21 -14.64 23.00
CA LEU A 188 -23.43 -14.34 21.61
C LEU A 188 -24.11 -12.98 21.45
N PRO A 189 -23.77 -12.21 20.41
CA PRO A 189 -24.40 -10.92 20.16
C PRO A 189 -25.89 -11.07 19.95
N CYS A 190 -26.63 -10.05 20.34
CA CYS A 190 -28.06 -9.96 20.11
C CYS A 190 -28.38 -10.15 18.61
N ASP A 191 -29.39 -10.95 18.32
CA ASP A 191 -29.88 -11.15 16.96
C ASP A 191 -30.96 -10.08 16.63
N PRO A 192 -30.70 -9.10 15.77
CA PRO A 192 -31.63 -8.03 15.46
C PRO A 192 -32.93 -8.53 14.78
N ALA A 193 -32.91 -9.74 14.22
CA ALA A 193 -34.12 -10.35 13.65
C ALA A 193 -35.10 -10.86 14.71
N LYS A 194 -34.64 -11.06 15.95
CA LYS A 194 -35.44 -11.62 17.05
C LYS A 194 -35.71 -10.63 18.16
N TYR A 195 -34.82 -9.65 18.37
CA TYR A 195 -34.85 -8.73 19.50
C TYR A 195 -34.56 -7.29 19.06
N SER A 196 -35.12 -6.31 19.76
CA SER A 196 -34.72 -4.91 19.60
C SER A 196 -33.31 -4.70 20.16
N CYS A 197 -32.28 -4.95 19.35
CA CYS A 197 -30.89 -4.79 19.73
C CYS A 197 -30.54 -3.28 19.73
N SER A 198 -30.71 -2.60 20.85
CA SER A 198 -30.57 -1.15 20.93
C SER A 198 -29.38 -0.67 21.79
N SER A 199 -28.57 -1.58 22.32
CA SER A 199 -27.64 -1.20 23.38
C SER A 199 -26.18 -1.50 23.05
N PHE A 200 -25.37 -0.43 23.02
CA PHE A 200 -23.90 -0.51 23.18
C PHE A 200 -23.49 -0.93 24.61
N ASN A 201 -24.44 -0.98 25.54
CA ASN A 201 -24.15 -1.38 26.91
C ASN A 201 -23.86 -2.88 26.99
N PRO A 202 -22.62 -3.31 27.30
CA PRO A 202 -22.26 -4.74 27.35
C PRO A 202 -22.91 -5.50 28.52
N PHE A 203 -23.59 -4.80 29.43
CA PHE A 203 -24.30 -5.38 30.57
C PHE A 203 -25.81 -5.60 30.29
N SER A 204 -26.25 -5.36 29.06
CA SER A 204 -27.64 -5.55 28.66
C SER A 204 -27.81 -6.87 27.92
N ASP A 205 -28.90 -7.57 28.15
CA ASP A 205 -29.30 -8.81 27.42
C ASP A 205 -29.48 -8.53 25.91
N SER A 206 -29.66 -7.27 25.53
CA SER A 206 -29.71 -6.79 24.13
C SER A 206 -28.40 -6.22 23.62
N ALA A 207 -27.26 -6.55 24.24
CA ALA A 207 -25.96 -5.99 23.90
C ALA A 207 -25.45 -6.48 22.54
N TRP A 208 -24.89 -5.56 21.75
CA TRP A 208 -24.17 -5.92 20.50
C TRP A 208 -22.91 -6.75 20.79
N ILE A 209 -22.25 -6.48 21.90
CA ILE A 209 -21.09 -7.23 22.37
C ILE A 209 -21.32 -7.55 23.85
N PRO A 210 -21.74 -8.80 24.20
CA PRO A 210 -21.92 -9.22 25.59
C PRO A 210 -20.61 -9.11 26.38
N LEU A 211 -20.74 -8.82 27.68
CA LEU A 211 -19.58 -8.60 28.57
C LEU A 211 -18.64 -9.82 28.58
N ASN A 212 -19.18 -11.05 28.65
CA ASN A 212 -18.35 -12.26 28.69
C ASN A 212 -17.49 -12.37 27.43
N SER A 213 -18.06 -12.12 26.26
CA SER A 213 -17.32 -12.14 25.00
C SER A 213 -16.32 -11.01 24.89
N PHE A 214 -16.64 -9.83 25.39
CA PHE A 214 -15.70 -8.71 25.46
C PHE A 214 -14.47 -9.08 26.33
N LEU A 215 -14.71 -9.64 27.53
CA LEU A 215 -13.63 -10.01 28.45
C LEU A 215 -12.76 -11.13 27.89
N VAL A 216 -13.34 -12.14 27.26
CA VAL A 216 -12.57 -13.22 26.61
C VAL A 216 -11.77 -12.70 25.42
N ALA A 217 -12.35 -11.85 24.58
CA ALA A 217 -11.61 -11.24 23.47
C ALA A 217 -10.47 -10.36 23.97
N LEU A 218 -10.70 -9.57 25.03
CA LEU A 218 -9.66 -8.76 25.66
C LEU A 218 -8.54 -9.64 26.23
N PHE A 219 -8.88 -10.75 26.90
CA PHE A 219 -7.92 -11.69 27.43
C PHE A 219 -7.07 -12.34 26.35
N ILE A 220 -7.70 -12.78 25.24
CA ILE A 220 -6.99 -13.29 24.05
C ILE A 220 -6.04 -12.23 23.50
N GLY A 221 -6.52 -10.99 23.36
CA GLY A 221 -5.73 -9.87 22.88
C GLY A 221 -4.52 -9.58 23.77
N LEU A 222 -4.71 -9.56 25.08
CA LEU A 222 -3.64 -9.32 26.06
C LEU A 222 -2.58 -10.45 26.03
N ILE A 223 -3.00 -11.72 25.93
CA ILE A 223 -2.07 -12.84 25.80
C ILE A 223 -1.24 -12.70 24.53
N ALA A 224 -1.88 -12.49 23.37
CA ALA A 224 -1.20 -12.35 22.09
C ALA A 224 -0.24 -11.16 22.10
N SER A 225 -0.65 -10.02 22.64
CA SER A 225 0.19 -8.83 22.78
C SER A 225 1.37 -9.05 23.73
N THR A 226 1.17 -9.81 24.81
CA THR A 226 2.25 -10.17 25.74
C THR A 226 3.28 -11.10 25.10
N ILE A 227 2.82 -12.06 24.29
CA ILE A 227 3.70 -12.94 23.51
C ILE A 227 4.51 -12.08 22.52
N LEU A 228 3.86 -11.17 21.80
CA LEU A 228 4.51 -10.27 20.85
C LEU A 228 5.55 -9.39 21.56
N TRP A 229 5.21 -8.83 22.73
CA TRP A 229 6.14 -8.05 23.54
C TRP A 229 7.39 -8.87 23.93
N TYR A 230 7.20 -10.12 24.38
CA TYR A 230 8.30 -11.00 24.75
C TYR A 230 9.21 -11.31 23.55
N VAL A 231 8.61 -11.60 22.39
CA VAL A 231 9.34 -11.87 21.13
C VAL A 231 10.16 -10.65 20.72
N LEU A 232 9.53 -9.45 20.66
CA LEU A 232 10.20 -8.21 20.26
C LEU A 232 11.32 -7.79 21.24
N LYS A 233 11.12 -8.04 22.54
CA LYS A 233 12.14 -7.77 23.56
C LYS A 233 13.38 -8.65 23.38
N LYS A 234 13.19 -9.92 23.03
CA LYS A 234 14.28 -10.90 22.87
C LYS A 234 14.99 -10.78 21.53
N TYR A 235 14.32 -10.25 20.52
CA TYR A 235 14.86 -10.12 19.17
C TYR A 235 15.83 -8.94 19.08
N GLN A 236 17.06 -9.20 18.60
CA GLN A 236 18.06 -8.18 18.32
C GLN A 236 17.94 -7.74 16.85
N PHE A 237 17.46 -6.52 16.65
CA PHE A 237 17.44 -5.91 15.33
C PHE A 237 18.86 -5.41 15.02
N LYS A 238 19.33 -5.66 13.79
CA LYS A 238 20.62 -5.18 13.29
C LYS A 238 20.51 -3.74 12.80
N GLU A 239 19.33 -3.40 12.32
CA GLU A 239 18.99 -2.08 11.81
C GLU A 239 18.73 -1.11 12.98
N GLU A 240 19.24 0.12 12.85
CA GLU A 240 19.06 1.22 13.80
C GLU A 240 18.12 2.29 13.23
N GLY A 241 17.78 3.31 14.00
CA GLY A 241 16.97 4.44 13.55
C GLY A 241 15.60 4.04 13.00
N TYR A 242 15.20 4.66 11.90
CA TYR A 242 13.90 4.42 11.24
C TYR A 242 13.84 3.11 10.48
N ASP A 243 14.95 2.60 9.95
CA ASP A 243 15.01 1.28 9.33
C ASP A 243 14.68 0.18 10.35
N GLY A 244 15.17 0.32 11.58
CA GLY A 244 14.80 -0.56 12.69
C GLY A 244 13.33 -0.46 13.07
N VAL A 245 12.72 0.73 13.02
CA VAL A 245 11.28 0.94 13.22
C VAL A 245 10.48 0.20 12.16
N GLU A 246 10.77 0.45 10.88
CA GLU A 246 10.07 -0.19 9.78
C GLU A 246 10.26 -1.71 9.79
N ARG A 247 11.41 -2.20 10.25
CA ARG A 247 11.65 -3.65 10.45
C ARG A 247 10.72 -4.27 11.48
N VAL A 248 10.40 -3.57 12.57
CA VAL A 248 9.38 -4.01 13.54
C VAL A 248 7.99 -3.99 12.88
N PHE A 249 7.68 -2.93 12.13
CA PHE A 249 6.40 -2.81 11.43
C PHE A 249 6.20 -3.85 10.33
N ILE A 250 7.25 -4.40 9.72
CA ILE A 250 7.12 -5.56 8.82
C ILE A 250 6.43 -6.74 9.54
N TRP A 251 6.83 -7.06 10.79
CA TRP A 251 6.18 -8.12 11.56
C TRP A 251 4.71 -7.82 11.87
N LEU A 252 4.43 -6.58 12.27
CA LEU A 252 3.06 -6.13 12.54
C LEU A 252 2.21 -6.16 11.27
N GLN A 253 2.76 -5.72 10.15
CA GLN A 253 2.08 -5.73 8.86
C GLN A 253 1.79 -7.15 8.35
N ILE A 254 2.68 -8.11 8.57
CA ILE A 254 2.39 -9.52 8.25
C ILE A 254 1.19 -10.02 9.06
N ILE A 255 1.10 -9.66 10.35
CA ILE A 255 -0.04 -10.01 11.19
C ILE A 255 -1.33 -9.37 10.66
N THR A 256 -1.30 -8.07 10.31
CA THR A 256 -2.49 -7.40 9.77
C THR A 256 -2.82 -7.85 8.35
N ALA A 257 -1.85 -8.26 7.54
CA ALA A 257 -2.10 -8.88 6.22
C ALA A 257 -2.86 -10.21 6.37
N CYS A 258 -2.46 -11.07 7.32
CA CYS A 258 -3.22 -12.27 7.68
C CYS A 258 -4.64 -11.93 8.14
N TYR A 259 -4.78 -10.87 8.93
CA TYR A 259 -6.05 -10.37 9.42
C TYR A 259 -6.98 -9.88 8.29
N VAL A 260 -6.43 -9.08 7.35
CA VAL A 260 -7.18 -8.62 6.16
C VAL A 260 -7.61 -9.80 5.29
N ALA A 261 -6.68 -10.72 4.98
CA ALA A 261 -6.98 -11.89 4.16
C ALA A 261 -8.09 -12.74 4.79
N PHE A 262 -8.02 -12.96 6.10
CA PHE A 262 -9.06 -13.67 6.83
C PHE A 262 -10.42 -12.94 6.79
N ALA A 263 -10.44 -11.62 7.03
CA ALA A 263 -11.64 -10.81 6.99
C ALA A 263 -12.26 -10.77 5.58
N HIS A 264 -11.42 -10.68 4.54
CA HIS A 264 -11.81 -10.73 3.14
C HIS A 264 -12.47 -12.07 2.81
N GLY A 265 -11.83 -13.20 3.07
CA GLY A 265 -12.41 -14.53 2.84
C GLY A 265 -13.75 -14.72 3.56
N ALA A 266 -13.86 -14.26 4.80
CA ALA A 266 -15.08 -14.34 5.60
C ALA A 266 -16.25 -13.50 5.04
N ASN A 267 -15.96 -12.41 4.35
CA ASN A 267 -16.99 -11.55 3.74
C ASN A 267 -17.30 -11.96 2.30
N ASP A 268 -16.25 -12.08 1.48
CA ASP A 268 -16.40 -12.14 0.02
C ASP A 268 -16.76 -13.52 -0.52
N VAL A 269 -16.58 -14.61 0.24
CA VAL A 269 -17.09 -15.94 -0.16
C VAL A 269 -18.60 -15.91 -0.38
N ALA A 270 -19.33 -15.06 0.34
CA ALA A 270 -20.77 -14.90 0.22
C ALA A 270 -21.20 -14.35 -1.16
N ASN A 271 -20.34 -13.62 -1.85
CA ASN A 271 -20.63 -13.08 -3.19
C ASN A 271 -20.83 -14.20 -4.22
N ALA A 272 -20.09 -15.30 -4.11
CA ALA A 272 -20.27 -16.48 -4.95
C ALA A 272 -21.24 -17.50 -4.33
N ILE A 273 -21.10 -17.76 -3.03
CA ILE A 273 -21.85 -18.84 -2.37
C ILE A 273 -23.28 -18.42 -2.01
N GLY A 274 -23.61 -17.11 -1.92
CA GLY A 274 -24.98 -16.64 -1.71
C GLY A 274 -25.93 -17.10 -2.82
N PRO A 275 -25.70 -16.69 -4.07
CA PRO A 275 -26.50 -17.17 -5.19
C PRO A 275 -26.39 -18.67 -5.41
N MET A 276 -25.21 -19.27 -5.20
CA MET A 276 -25.02 -20.72 -5.35
C MET A 276 -25.82 -21.54 -4.33
N ALA A 277 -25.93 -21.03 -3.10
CA ALA A 277 -26.77 -21.67 -2.06
C ALA A 277 -28.26 -21.59 -2.41
N ALA A 278 -28.71 -20.49 -3.04
CA ALA A 278 -30.10 -20.42 -3.55
C ALA A 278 -30.36 -21.45 -4.67
N ILE A 279 -29.41 -21.55 -5.63
CA ILE A 279 -29.49 -22.56 -6.69
C ILE A 279 -29.54 -23.97 -6.09
N TYR A 280 -28.70 -24.27 -5.13
CA TYR A 280 -28.62 -25.57 -4.47
C TYR A 280 -29.90 -25.90 -3.69
N ASP A 281 -30.45 -24.92 -2.97
CA ASP A 281 -31.69 -25.07 -2.20
C ASP A 281 -32.84 -25.44 -3.13
N ILE A 282 -33.03 -24.72 -4.23
CA ILE A 282 -34.05 -25.02 -5.24
C ILE A 282 -33.84 -26.40 -5.86
N ALA A 283 -32.63 -26.71 -6.27
CA ALA A 283 -32.29 -27.96 -6.95
C ALA A 283 -32.39 -29.20 -6.06
N SER A 284 -32.13 -29.06 -4.75
CA SER A 284 -32.20 -30.16 -3.77
C SER A 284 -33.56 -30.31 -3.09
N SER A 285 -34.45 -29.32 -3.24
CA SER A 285 -35.80 -29.35 -2.70
C SER A 285 -36.65 -30.38 -3.42
N SER A 286 -37.38 -31.21 -2.67
CA SER A 286 -38.34 -32.18 -3.23
C SER A 286 -39.50 -31.51 -3.99
N THR A 287 -39.79 -30.26 -3.66
CA THR A 287 -40.83 -29.44 -4.31
C THR A 287 -40.30 -28.64 -5.49
N GLY A 288 -38.96 -28.44 -5.55
CA GLY A 288 -38.30 -27.53 -6.50
C GLY A 288 -38.56 -26.05 -6.20
N ILE A 289 -38.89 -25.72 -4.96
CA ILE A 289 -39.25 -24.39 -4.49
C ILE A 289 -38.17 -23.89 -3.54
N LEU A 290 -37.80 -22.60 -3.66
CA LEU A 290 -36.86 -21.94 -2.76
C LEU A 290 -37.41 -21.89 -1.34
N SER A 291 -36.65 -22.39 -0.37
CA SER A 291 -37.08 -22.40 1.04
C SER A 291 -37.27 -20.97 1.58
N PRO A 292 -38.44 -20.65 2.20
CA PRO A 292 -38.64 -19.36 2.86
C PRO A 292 -37.77 -19.19 4.12
N ASP A 293 -37.35 -20.29 4.74
CA ASP A 293 -36.58 -20.29 5.97
C ASP A 293 -35.08 -20.13 5.73
N LYS A 294 -34.37 -19.81 6.81
CA LYS A 294 -32.91 -19.76 6.81
C LYS A 294 -32.38 -21.20 6.70
N VAL A 295 -31.74 -21.52 5.57
CA VAL A 295 -31.11 -22.81 5.33
C VAL A 295 -29.62 -22.69 5.64
N ASP A 296 -29.10 -23.61 6.45
CA ASP A 296 -27.66 -23.67 6.71
C ASP A 296 -26.90 -23.99 5.41
N VAL A 297 -25.91 -23.15 5.08
CA VAL A 297 -25.09 -23.35 3.88
C VAL A 297 -24.22 -24.61 4.07
N PRO A 298 -24.34 -25.61 3.18
CA PRO A 298 -23.52 -26.81 3.28
C PRO A 298 -22.03 -26.49 3.27
N ILE A 299 -21.25 -27.12 4.14
CA ILE A 299 -19.82 -26.87 4.29
C ILE A 299 -19.03 -27.07 3.00
N TRP A 300 -19.47 -28.00 2.14
CA TRP A 300 -18.80 -28.25 0.85
C TRP A 300 -18.91 -27.06 -0.11
N LEU A 301 -19.98 -26.27 -0.04
CA LEU A 301 -20.10 -25.01 -0.80
C LEU A 301 -19.10 -23.97 -0.30
N LEU A 302 -18.92 -23.84 1.02
CA LEU A 302 -17.93 -22.95 1.59
C LEU A 302 -16.50 -23.38 1.24
N LEU A 303 -16.24 -24.70 1.22
CA LEU A 303 -14.97 -25.26 0.76
C LEU A 303 -14.71 -24.92 -0.72
N LEU A 304 -15.73 -25.06 -1.57
CA LEU A 304 -15.66 -24.71 -2.99
C LEU A 304 -15.39 -23.22 -3.18
N GLY A 305 -16.11 -22.36 -2.44
CA GLY A 305 -15.91 -20.91 -2.48
C GLY A 305 -14.52 -20.49 -2.02
N GLY A 306 -14.04 -21.06 -0.90
CA GLY A 306 -12.71 -20.81 -0.39
C GLY A 306 -11.61 -21.27 -1.35
N ALA A 307 -11.76 -22.44 -1.97
CA ALA A 307 -10.86 -22.94 -3.01
C ALA A 307 -10.86 -22.00 -4.23
N GLY A 308 -12.03 -21.51 -4.66
CA GLY A 308 -12.16 -20.56 -5.76
C GLY A 308 -11.44 -19.24 -5.49
N ILE A 309 -11.59 -18.68 -4.29
CA ILE A 309 -10.86 -17.46 -3.87
C ILE A 309 -9.35 -17.70 -3.91
N THR A 310 -8.88 -18.84 -3.36
CA THR A 310 -7.46 -19.22 -3.36
C THR A 310 -6.88 -19.29 -4.78
N VAL A 311 -7.60 -19.91 -5.71
CA VAL A 311 -7.21 -19.99 -7.12
C VAL A 311 -7.18 -18.60 -7.76
N GLY A 312 -8.16 -17.75 -7.47
CA GLY A 312 -8.21 -16.37 -7.99
C GLY A 312 -7.01 -15.53 -7.54
N VAL A 313 -6.65 -15.60 -6.26
CA VAL A 313 -5.46 -14.92 -5.72
C VAL A 313 -4.17 -15.42 -6.36
N ALA A 314 -4.06 -16.74 -6.54
CA ALA A 314 -2.86 -17.36 -7.11
C ALA A 314 -2.67 -17.07 -8.61
N THR A 315 -3.74 -16.75 -9.34
CA THR A 315 -3.67 -16.51 -10.80
C THR A 315 -3.33 -15.05 -11.12
N TRP A 316 -4.26 -14.10 -10.91
CA TRP A 316 -4.13 -12.70 -11.35
C TRP A 316 -4.20 -11.67 -10.22
N GLY A 317 -4.28 -12.11 -8.97
CA GLY A 317 -4.32 -11.22 -7.81
C GLY A 317 -3.17 -10.21 -7.79
N TYR A 318 -2.01 -10.57 -8.32
CA TYR A 318 -0.83 -9.69 -8.37
C TYR A 318 -1.07 -8.37 -9.13
N LYS A 319 -1.90 -8.36 -10.20
CA LYS A 319 -2.21 -7.12 -10.97
C LYS A 319 -2.96 -6.09 -10.15
N VAL A 320 -3.89 -6.56 -9.31
CA VAL A 320 -4.64 -5.70 -8.39
C VAL A 320 -3.77 -5.27 -7.21
N MET A 321 -2.93 -6.19 -6.68
CA MET A 321 -1.95 -5.88 -5.63
C MET A 321 -1.00 -4.76 -6.05
N ASP A 322 -0.50 -4.80 -7.31
CA ASP A 322 0.34 -3.73 -7.86
C ASP A 322 -0.41 -2.39 -7.88
N THR A 323 -1.63 -2.36 -8.40
CA THR A 323 -2.40 -1.10 -8.48
C THR A 323 -2.65 -0.48 -7.10
N ILE A 324 -3.06 -1.26 -6.11
CA ILE A 324 -3.34 -0.76 -4.76
C ILE A 324 -2.04 -0.44 -4.00
N GLY A 325 -1.03 -1.32 -4.13
CA GLY A 325 0.20 -1.24 -3.37
C GLY A 325 1.20 -0.18 -3.85
N THR A 326 1.15 0.21 -5.13
CA THR A 326 2.18 1.10 -5.71
C THR A 326 1.63 2.35 -6.39
N LYS A 327 0.37 2.34 -6.91
CA LYS A 327 -0.12 3.42 -7.79
C LYS A 327 -0.98 4.47 -7.09
N ILE A 328 -1.52 4.20 -5.89
CA ILE A 328 -2.39 5.15 -5.16
C ILE A 328 -1.54 6.09 -4.30
N THR A 329 -0.65 5.53 -3.47
CA THR A 329 0.27 6.26 -2.59
C THR A 329 1.49 5.39 -2.28
N HIS A 330 2.58 6.01 -1.86
CA HIS A 330 3.76 5.26 -1.37
C HIS A 330 3.45 4.62 -0.02
N ILE A 331 3.59 3.30 0.08
CA ILE A 331 3.29 2.53 1.28
C ILE A 331 4.60 2.00 1.90
N THR A 332 4.88 2.42 3.14
CA THR A 332 5.90 1.82 3.99
C THR A 332 5.28 0.74 4.89
N PRO A 333 6.05 -0.14 5.55
CA PRO A 333 5.48 -1.14 6.48
C PRO A 333 4.58 -0.54 7.56
N SER A 334 4.94 0.60 8.15
CA SER A 334 4.13 1.29 9.14
C SER A 334 2.81 1.84 8.59
N ARG A 335 2.82 2.37 7.35
CA ARG A 335 1.62 2.80 6.63
C ARG A 335 0.75 1.61 6.23
N GLY A 336 1.39 0.53 5.75
CA GLY A 336 0.72 -0.72 5.42
C GLY A 336 -0.01 -1.31 6.62
N PHE A 337 0.65 -1.40 7.78
CA PHE A 337 0.02 -1.82 9.03
C PHE A 337 -1.24 -1.00 9.35
N ALA A 338 -1.15 0.35 9.30
CA ALA A 338 -2.29 1.21 9.62
C ALA A 338 -3.44 1.07 8.60
N ALA A 339 -3.13 0.93 7.30
CA ALA A 339 -4.12 0.72 6.25
C ALA A 339 -4.83 -0.64 6.40
N GLU A 340 -4.08 -1.71 6.58
CA GLU A 340 -4.60 -3.06 6.75
C GLU A 340 -5.42 -3.19 8.04
N PHE A 341 -4.96 -2.59 9.14
CA PHE A 341 -5.71 -2.54 10.40
C PHE A 341 -7.06 -1.83 10.22
N GLY A 342 -7.06 -0.64 9.59
CA GLY A 342 -8.28 0.13 9.34
C GLY A 342 -9.25 -0.62 8.43
N ALA A 343 -8.75 -1.22 7.35
CA ALA A 343 -9.56 -1.99 6.41
C ALA A 343 -10.18 -3.24 7.05
N ALA A 344 -9.36 -4.09 7.66
CA ALA A 344 -9.83 -5.36 8.24
C ALA A 344 -10.79 -5.14 9.41
N THR A 345 -10.51 -4.15 10.27
CA THR A 345 -11.40 -3.79 11.38
C THR A 345 -12.75 -3.35 10.85
N THR A 346 -12.80 -2.51 9.82
CA THR A 346 -14.04 -2.08 9.17
C THR A 346 -14.79 -3.28 8.59
N VAL A 347 -14.12 -4.13 7.81
CA VAL A 347 -14.74 -5.32 7.20
C VAL A 347 -15.34 -6.24 8.25
N LEU A 348 -14.62 -6.53 9.34
CA LEU A 348 -15.14 -7.42 10.38
C LEU A 348 -16.29 -6.79 11.17
N ILE A 349 -16.27 -5.50 11.46
CA ILE A 349 -17.37 -4.80 12.13
C ILE A 349 -18.66 -4.94 11.32
N PHE A 350 -18.64 -4.66 10.01
CA PHE A 350 -19.80 -4.81 9.15
C PHE A 350 -20.23 -6.27 8.94
N SER A 351 -19.29 -7.20 9.03
CA SER A 351 -19.57 -8.64 8.92
C SER A 351 -20.05 -9.27 10.23
N MET A 352 -20.05 -8.54 11.35
CA MET A 352 -20.55 -9.07 12.63
C MET A 352 -22.06 -9.38 12.56
N PRO A 353 -22.55 -10.39 13.31
CA PRO A 353 -23.95 -10.81 13.25
C PRO A 353 -24.99 -9.71 13.52
N PHE A 354 -24.63 -8.70 14.28
CA PHE A 354 -25.52 -7.57 14.62
C PHE A 354 -25.65 -6.52 13.49
N LEU A 355 -24.76 -6.51 12.52
CA LEU A 355 -24.86 -5.69 11.29
C LEU A 355 -25.18 -6.57 10.09
N ALA A 356 -24.35 -7.58 9.83
CA ALA A 356 -24.44 -8.55 8.74
C ALA A 356 -24.67 -7.92 7.35
N VAL A 357 -24.06 -6.74 7.11
CA VAL A 357 -24.21 -6.01 5.86
C VAL A 357 -23.06 -6.38 4.92
N PRO A 358 -23.34 -6.81 3.68
CA PRO A 358 -22.31 -7.07 2.69
C PRO A 358 -21.67 -5.74 2.25
N ILE A 359 -20.41 -5.56 2.59
CA ILE A 359 -19.63 -4.39 2.17
C ILE A 359 -18.62 -4.75 1.09
N SER A 360 -18.09 -3.73 0.43
CA SER A 360 -16.96 -3.90 -0.49
C SER A 360 -15.64 -3.84 0.25
N THR A 361 -14.98 -4.98 0.38
CA THR A 361 -13.63 -5.09 0.94
C THR A 361 -12.61 -4.29 0.14
N THR A 362 -12.74 -4.29 -1.20
CA THR A 362 -11.90 -3.50 -2.10
C THR A 362 -12.04 -1.99 -1.84
N HIS A 363 -13.27 -1.48 -1.71
CA HIS A 363 -13.52 -0.07 -1.38
C HIS A 363 -12.91 0.30 -0.04
N THR A 364 -13.11 -0.56 0.96
CA THR A 364 -12.60 -0.35 2.31
C THR A 364 -11.07 -0.27 2.33
N LEU A 365 -10.40 -1.19 1.63
CA LEU A 365 -8.93 -1.21 1.54
C LEU A 365 -8.39 0.01 0.78
N VAL A 366 -8.98 0.34 -0.37
CA VAL A 366 -8.59 1.54 -1.14
C VAL A 366 -8.83 2.80 -0.32
N GLY A 367 -9.96 2.90 0.40
CA GLY A 367 -10.23 3.98 1.34
C GLY A 367 -9.16 4.09 2.42
N ALA A 368 -8.78 2.97 3.04
CA ALA A 368 -7.74 2.93 4.06
C ALA A 368 -6.35 3.37 3.51
N VAL A 369 -6.00 2.93 2.29
CA VAL A 369 -4.77 3.35 1.60
C VAL A 369 -4.78 4.86 1.32
N VAL A 370 -5.91 5.42 0.88
CA VAL A 370 -6.08 6.88 0.74
C VAL A 370 -5.94 7.57 2.10
N GLY A 371 -6.52 7.01 3.16
CA GLY A 371 -6.45 7.53 4.52
C GLY A 371 -5.02 7.68 5.04
N VAL A 372 -4.18 6.65 4.89
CA VAL A 372 -2.75 6.75 5.28
C VAL A 372 -1.97 7.68 4.36
N GLY A 373 -2.31 7.75 3.08
CA GLY A 373 -1.74 8.72 2.14
C GLY A 373 -2.01 10.16 2.58
N LEU A 374 -3.26 10.47 2.94
CA LEU A 374 -3.65 11.80 3.45
C LEU A 374 -2.97 12.14 4.79
N ALA A 375 -2.72 11.15 5.65
CA ALA A 375 -1.98 11.36 6.89
C ALA A 375 -0.50 11.73 6.66
N GLY A 376 0.04 11.36 5.49
CA GLY A 376 1.36 11.78 5.00
C GLY A 376 1.34 13.10 4.22
N GLY A 377 0.16 13.67 3.96
CA GLY A 377 -0.06 14.89 3.18
C GLY A 377 -0.88 14.64 1.91
N ALA A 378 -1.79 15.56 1.55
CA ALA A 378 -2.73 15.38 0.44
C ALA A 378 -2.04 15.13 -0.93
N ALA A 379 -0.85 15.69 -1.14
CA ALA A 379 -0.06 15.50 -2.35
C ALA A 379 0.54 14.07 -2.47
N ALA A 380 0.53 13.28 -1.41
CA ALA A 380 1.00 11.89 -1.45
C ALA A 380 -0.01 10.93 -2.09
N VAL A 381 -1.25 11.37 -2.38
CA VAL A 381 -2.30 10.54 -2.98
C VAL A 381 -2.50 10.90 -4.45
N ASP A 382 -2.53 9.90 -5.32
CA ASP A 382 -2.91 10.11 -6.72
C ASP A 382 -4.43 10.03 -6.91
N PHE A 383 -5.06 11.19 -6.88
CA PHE A 383 -6.50 11.29 -7.11
C PHE A 383 -6.94 10.93 -8.54
N ARG A 384 -6.02 10.90 -9.54
CA ARG A 384 -6.36 10.45 -10.90
C ARG A 384 -6.53 8.93 -10.93
N VAL A 385 -5.63 8.20 -10.27
CA VAL A 385 -5.76 6.74 -10.12
C VAL A 385 -6.98 6.42 -9.29
N PHE A 386 -7.17 7.10 -8.15
CA PHE A 386 -8.36 6.94 -7.32
C PHE A 386 -9.65 7.18 -8.12
N GLY A 387 -9.72 8.24 -8.93
CA GLY A 387 -10.88 8.55 -9.79
C GLY A 387 -11.20 7.44 -10.80
N LYS A 388 -10.18 6.84 -11.45
CA LYS A 388 -10.37 5.69 -12.35
C LYS A 388 -10.93 4.47 -11.61
N ILE A 389 -10.42 4.21 -10.41
CA ILE A 389 -10.90 3.13 -9.54
C ILE A 389 -12.36 3.38 -9.15
N ALA A 390 -12.70 4.59 -8.69
CA ALA A 390 -14.07 4.96 -8.32
C ALA A 390 -15.05 4.85 -9.51
N ALA A 391 -14.63 5.26 -10.70
CA ALA A 391 -15.44 5.09 -11.93
C ALA A 391 -15.70 3.60 -12.24
N SER A 392 -14.72 2.71 -12.04
CA SER A 392 -14.91 1.27 -12.24
C SER A 392 -15.87 0.66 -11.22
N TRP A 393 -15.94 1.21 -10.01
CA TRP A 393 -16.90 0.78 -8.99
C TRP A 393 -18.33 1.09 -9.40
N VAL A 394 -18.58 2.31 -9.88
CA VAL A 394 -19.91 2.73 -10.36
C VAL A 394 -20.33 1.90 -11.57
N ALA A 395 -19.39 1.62 -12.49
CA ALA A 395 -19.65 0.82 -13.69
C ALA A 395 -20.00 -0.64 -13.39
N SER A 396 -19.49 -1.21 -12.29
CA SER A 396 -19.68 -2.65 -11.93
C SER A 396 -21.15 -3.03 -11.80
N LEU A 397 -21.97 -2.15 -11.21
CA LEU A 397 -23.39 -2.41 -10.98
C LEU A 397 -24.19 -2.58 -12.31
N PRO A 398 -24.20 -1.58 -13.20
CA PRO A 398 -24.97 -1.67 -14.44
C PRO A 398 -24.38 -2.72 -15.39
N VAL A 399 -23.07 -2.89 -15.44
CA VAL A 399 -22.44 -3.89 -16.33
C VAL A 399 -22.85 -5.30 -15.92
N ALA A 400 -22.77 -5.63 -14.63
CA ALA A 400 -23.18 -6.94 -14.14
C ALA A 400 -24.70 -7.14 -14.22
N GLY A 401 -25.49 -6.10 -13.96
CA GLY A 401 -26.96 -6.17 -14.09
C GLY A 401 -27.43 -6.43 -15.52
N LEU A 402 -26.94 -5.65 -16.49
CA LEU A 402 -27.25 -5.86 -17.91
C LEU A 402 -26.71 -7.21 -18.42
N GLY A 403 -25.50 -7.58 -17.98
CA GLY A 403 -24.93 -8.89 -18.29
C GLY A 403 -25.78 -10.05 -17.76
N SER A 404 -26.31 -9.91 -16.55
CA SER A 404 -27.20 -10.91 -15.94
C SER A 404 -28.50 -11.07 -16.75
N ILE A 405 -29.14 -9.96 -17.15
CA ILE A 405 -30.32 -9.99 -18.02
C ILE A 405 -30.00 -10.68 -19.34
N LEU A 406 -28.88 -10.33 -19.97
CA LEU A 406 -28.47 -10.93 -21.24
C LEU A 406 -28.29 -12.44 -21.12
N PHE A 407 -27.58 -12.92 -20.09
CA PHE A 407 -27.37 -14.35 -19.88
C PHE A 407 -28.66 -15.07 -19.54
N PHE A 408 -29.54 -14.46 -18.75
CA PHE A 408 -30.84 -15.04 -18.43
C PHE A 408 -31.66 -15.27 -19.72
N ILE A 409 -31.71 -14.28 -20.62
CA ILE A 409 -32.38 -14.42 -21.93
C ILE A 409 -31.73 -15.54 -22.78
N LEU A 410 -30.39 -15.61 -22.78
CA LEU A 410 -29.65 -16.67 -23.52
C LEU A 410 -29.91 -18.07 -22.98
N PHE A 411 -30.13 -18.21 -21.67
CA PHE A 411 -30.47 -19.48 -21.06
C PHE A 411 -31.87 -19.97 -21.50
N ALA A 412 -32.81 -19.05 -21.72
CA ALA A 412 -34.17 -19.33 -22.21
C ALA A 412 -34.89 -20.48 -21.45
N GLY A 413 -34.62 -20.61 -20.15
CA GLY A 413 -35.18 -21.68 -19.33
C GLY A 413 -34.75 -23.11 -19.72
N ASN A 414 -33.74 -23.26 -20.56
CA ASN A 414 -33.32 -24.54 -21.13
C ASN A 414 -31.92 -24.95 -20.59
N PRO A 415 -31.80 -26.09 -19.86
CA PRO A 415 -30.51 -26.57 -19.34
C PRO A 415 -29.42 -26.76 -20.40
N THR A 416 -29.80 -27.12 -21.63
CA THR A 416 -28.83 -27.29 -22.73
C THR A 416 -28.18 -25.94 -23.13
N ASN A 417 -29.00 -24.88 -23.20
CA ASN A 417 -28.48 -23.52 -23.48
C ASN A 417 -27.57 -23.05 -22.35
N VAL A 418 -27.94 -23.29 -21.10
CA VAL A 418 -27.06 -22.99 -19.96
C VAL A 418 -25.72 -23.66 -20.11
N ALA A 419 -25.70 -24.97 -20.39
CA ALA A 419 -24.44 -25.71 -20.56
C ALA A 419 -23.59 -25.14 -21.71
N ILE A 420 -24.19 -24.79 -22.84
CA ILE A 420 -23.50 -24.20 -24.00
C ILE A 420 -22.92 -22.83 -23.63
N VAL A 421 -23.73 -21.94 -23.04
CA VAL A 421 -23.28 -20.58 -22.68
C VAL A 421 -22.17 -20.62 -21.62
N VAL A 422 -22.30 -21.47 -20.61
CA VAL A 422 -21.27 -21.65 -19.57
C VAL A 422 -19.99 -22.21 -20.21
N LEU A 423 -20.09 -23.23 -21.07
CA LEU A 423 -18.93 -23.80 -21.74
C LEU A 423 -18.21 -22.76 -22.63
N LEU A 424 -18.94 -21.98 -23.42
CA LEU A 424 -18.38 -20.90 -24.22
C LEU A 424 -17.73 -19.83 -23.34
N SER A 425 -18.34 -19.48 -22.22
CA SER A 425 -17.78 -18.53 -21.25
C SER A 425 -16.47 -19.05 -20.64
N ILE A 426 -16.39 -20.33 -20.32
CA ILE A 426 -15.16 -20.98 -19.84
C ILE A 426 -14.09 -20.93 -20.94
N ILE A 427 -14.42 -21.28 -22.18
CA ILE A 427 -13.47 -21.24 -23.32
C ILE A 427 -12.94 -19.83 -23.53
N ILE A 428 -13.83 -18.82 -23.53
CA ILE A 428 -13.44 -17.42 -23.66
C ILE A 428 -12.55 -17.00 -22.51
N THR A 429 -12.89 -17.38 -21.27
CA THR A 429 -12.08 -17.09 -20.08
C THR A 429 -10.70 -17.72 -20.19
N ILE A 430 -10.61 -18.99 -20.56
CA ILE A 430 -9.33 -19.69 -20.78
C ILE A 430 -8.54 -19.00 -21.89
N TYR A 431 -9.16 -18.62 -23.00
CA TYR A 431 -8.51 -17.90 -24.08
C TYR A 431 -7.95 -16.55 -23.63
N VAL A 432 -8.72 -15.81 -22.83
CA VAL A 432 -8.28 -14.53 -22.23
C VAL A 432 -7.13 -14.75 -21.25
N VAL A 433 -7.17 -15.84 -20.47
CA VAL A 433 -6.09 -16.23 -19.52
C VAL A 433 -4.80 -16.56 -20.27
N ILE A 434 -4.86 -17.42 -21.29
CA ILE A 434 -3.67 -17.86 -22.04
C ILE A 434 -3.02 -16.69 -22.81
N ARG A 435 -3.84 -15.76 -23.32
CA ARG A 435 -3.35 -14.54 -23.99
C ARG A 435 -2.94 -13.41 -23.05
N ALA A 436 -3.21 -13.53 -21.75
CA ALA A 436 -2.67 -12.57 -20.80
C ALA A 436 -1.14 -12.68 -20.85
N ASP A 437 -0.49 -11.57 -21.23
CA ASP A 437 0.96 -11.49 -21.35
C ASP A 437 1.64 -12.08 -20.12
N ASN A 438 2.66 -12.88 -20.35
CA ASN A 438 3.61 -13.25 -19.32
C ASN A 438 4.27 -11.94 -18.86
N VAL A 439 3.80 -11.37 -17.77
CA VAL A 439 4.51 -10.31 -17.08
C VAL A 439 5.70 -11.01 -16.44
N ASP A 440 6.90 -10.68 -16.88
CA ASP A 440 8.12 -11.21 -16.30
C ASP A 440 8.10 -10.95 -14.79
N ASP A 441 8.15 -12.01 -13.99
CA ASP A 441 8.19 -11.97 -12.52
C ASP A 441 9.33 -11.05 -12.02
N GLU A 442 10.43 -10.94 -12.78
CA GLU A 442 11.56 -10.04 -12.49
C GLU A 442 11.18 -8.56 -12.56
N SER A 443 10.29 -8.15 -13.47
CA SER A 443 9.87 -6.74 -13.58
C SER A 443 9.03 -6.31 -12.38
N LEU A 444 8.21 -7.20 -11.82
CA LEU A 444 7.38 -6.88 -10.66
C LEU A 444 8.20 -6.86 -9.35
N GLU A 445 9.13 -7.80 -9.15
CA GLU A 445 10.03 -7.77 -7.99
C GLU A 445 10.96 -6.55 -8.00
N SER A 446 11.47 -6.15 -9.17
CA SER A 446 12.33 -4.96 -9.28
C SER A 446 11.57 -3.66 -9.01
N VAL A 447 10.31 -3.54 -9.47
CA VAL A 447 9.46 -2.36 -9.24
C VAL A 447 9.04 -2.23 -7.76
N ILE A 448 8.85 -3.35 -7.07
CA ILE A 448 8.42 -3.37 -5.67
C ILE A 448 9.61 -3.16 -4.71
N THR A 449 10.81 -3.54 -5.10
CA THR A 449 12.02 -3.43 -4.25
C THR A 449 12.79 -2.14 -4.45
N SER A 450 12.55 -1.36 -5.50
CA SER A 450 13.23 -0.08 -5.71
C SER A 450 12.77 0.96 -4.68
N GLN A 451 13.63 1.28 -3.71
CA GLN A 451 13.46 2.42 -2.83
C GLN A 451 14.13 3.64 -3.47
N PRO A 452 13.37 4.56 -4.09
CA PRO A 452 13.95 5.66 -4.88
C PRO A 452 14.90 6.56 -4.08
N PHE A 453 14.62 6.71 -2.78
CA PHE A 453 15.51 7.48 -1.89
C PHE A 453 16.81 6.75 -1.56
N GLU A 454 16.82 5.40 -1.56
CA GLU A 454 18.05 4.62 -1.41
C GLU A 454 18.96 4.80 -2.62
N GLN A 455 18.40 4.71 -3.82
CA GLN A 455 19.13 4.93 -5.06
C GLN A 455 19.58 6.39 -5.20
N PHE A 456 18.78 7.35 -4.76
CA PHE A 456 19.15 8.76 -4.70
C PHE A 456 20.36 8.98 -3.77
N HIS A 457 20.39 8.31 -2.63
CA HIS A 457 21.50 8.31 -1.70
C HIS A 457 22.75 7.60 -2.28
N GLU A 458 22.57 6.46 -2.98
CA GLU A 458 23.65 5.78 -3.70
C GLU A 458 24.29 6.70 -4.74
N HIS A 459 23.49 7.45 -5.51
CA HIS A 459 23.96 8.45 -6.45
C HIS A 459 24.71 9.60 -5.73
N ALA A 460 24.22 10.08 -4.57
CA ALA A 460 24.93 11.11 -3.78
C ALA A 460 26.32 10.65 -3.34
N ARG A 461 26.47 9.39 -2.93
CA ARG A 461 27.77 8.80 -2.59
C ARG A 461 28.71 8.70 -3.80
N ALA A 462 28.19 8.38 -4.98
CA ALA A 462 29.00 8.41 -6.21
C ALA A 462 29.48 9.82 -6.51
N VAL A 463 28.60 10.83 -6.40
CA VAL A 463 28.94 12.25 -6.54
C VAL A 463 30.03 12.69 -5.55
N GLN A 464 29.90 12.31 -4.26
CA GLN A 464 30.92 12.62 -3.24
C GLN A 464 32.29 12.03 -3.62
N LYS A 465 32.37 10.77 -4.01
CA LYS A 465 33.61 10.13 -4.45
C LYS A 465 34.24 10.84 -5.64
N THR A 466 33.42 11.31 -6.58
CA THR A 466 33.90 12.09 -7.74
C THR A 466 34.59 13.38 -7.26
N VAL A 467 33.99 14.10 -6.27
CA VAL A 467 34.58 15.32 -5.72
C VAL A 467 35.82 15.03 -4.86
N GLU A 468 35.85 13.93 -4.10
CA GLU A 468 37.04 13.49 -3.37
C GLU A 468 38.23 13.23 -4.32
N CYS A 469 37.98 12.58 -5.44
CA CYS A 469 38.98 12.29 -6.45
C CYS A 469 39.47 13.58 -7.14
N MET A 470 38.55 14.48 -7.50
CA MET A 470 38.89 15.84 -7.97
C MET A 470 39.80 16.58 -6.98
N ASN A 471 39.48 16.53 -5.68
CA ASN A 471 40.29 17.15 -4.62
C ASN A 471 41.71 16.55 -4.58
N ASN A 472 41.85 15.24 -4.78
CA ASN A 472 43.16 14.58 -4.89
C ASN A 472 43.95 15.06 -6.13
N ALA A 473 43.26 15.25 -7.27
CA ALA A 473 43.86 15.81 -8.48
C ALA A 473 44.42 17.25 -8.24
N ILE A 474 43.61 18.09 -7.57
CA ILE A 474 44.01 19.46 -7.22
C ILE A 474 45.24 19.46 -6.29
N ASN A 475 45.21 18.63 -5.24
CA ASN A 475 46.31 18.54 -4.28
C ASN A 475 47.61 18.05 -4.93
N SER A 476 47.52 17.07 -5.84
CA SER A 476 48.67 16.59 -6.63
C SER A 476 49.22 17.70 -7.51
N ALA A 477 48.40 18.37 -8.30
CA ALA A 477 48.80 19.49 -9.16
C ALA A 477 49.40 20.66 -8.36
N ALA A 478 48.82 21.02 -7.20
CA ALA A 478 49.30 22.08 -6.33
C ALA A 478 50.69 21.78 -5.72
N LYS A 479 51.00 20.49 -5.47
CA LYS A 479 52.32 20.04 -5.03
C LYS A 479 53.32 19.93 -6.15
N GLY A 480 52.93 20.10 -7.42
CA GLY A 480 53.78 19.91 -8.59
C GLY A 480 53.97 18.45 -9.00
N GLU A 481 53.11 17.55 -8.50
CA GLU A 481 53.05 16.15 -8.88
C GLU A 481 52.14 15.98 -10.10
N ASP A 482 52.23 14.84 -10.80
CA ASP A 482 51.36 14.53 -11.95
C ASP A 482 49.94 14.17 -11.51
N PRO A 483 48.90 14.97 -11.85
CA PRO A 483 47.51 14.70 -11.45
C PRO A 483 46.77 13.74 -12.39
N SER A 484 47.39 13.29 -13.49
CA SER A 484 46.72 12.58 -14.60
C SER A 484 45.91 11.37 -14.12
N LYS A 485 46.45 10.60 -13.19
CA LYS A 485 45.75 9.45 -12.60
C LYS A 485 44.40 9.83 -11.95
N TYR A 486 44.41 10.89 -11.14
CA TYR A 486 43.21 11.34 -10.44
C TYR A 486 42.21 12.02 -11.37
N ILE A 487 42.68 12.64 -12.45
CA ILE A 487 41.83 13.22 -13.50
C ILE A 487 41.04 12.11 -14.20
N GLU A 488 41.75 11.05 -14.66
CA GLU A 488 41.10 9.90 -15.31
C GLU A 488 40.10 9.20 -14.37
N GLU A 489 40.46 9.05 -13.09
CA GLU A 489 39.60 8.44 -12.07
C GLU A 489 38.37 9.31 -11.79
N THR A 490 38.49 10.65 -11.76
CA THR A 490 37.35 11.57 -11.59
C THR A 490 36.35 11.43 -12.75
N ILE A 491 36.84 11.35 -13.99
CA ILE A 491 36.00 11.15 -15.19
C ILE A 491 35.30 9.81 -15.14
N ALA A 492 35.99 8.75 -14.69
CA ALA A 492 35.36 7.42 -14.56
C ALA A 492 34.27 7.37 -13.48
N LEU A 493 34.47 8.06 -12.35
CA LEU A 493 33.48 8.14 -11.26
C LEU A 493 32.27 8.98 -11.64
N GLU A 494 32.43 10.03 -12.43
CA GLU A 494 31.31 10.80 -12.95
C GLU A 494 30.44 9.93 -13.89
N LEU A 495 31.06 9.16 -14.77
CA LEU A 495 30.32 8.22 -15.63
C LEU A 495 29.55 7.17 -14.81
N GLU A 496 30.10 6.71 -13.67
CA GLU A 496 29.42 5.82 -12.75
C GLU A 496 28.17 6.50 -12.15
N ALA A 497 28.29 7.76 -11.73
CA ALA A 497 27.17 8.56 -11.22
C ALA A 497 26.08 8.73 -12.29
N ASP A 498 26.45 9.02 -13.55
CA ASP A 498 25.52 9.15 -14.68
C ASP A 498 24.76 7.85 -14.98
N ILE A 499 25.42 6.69 -14.86
CA ILE A 499 24.80 5.36 -15.00
C ILE A 499 23.74 5.17 -13.90
N ILE A 500 24.05 5.48 -12.65
CA ILE A 500 23.10 5.39 -11.53
C ILE A 500 21.91 6.31 -11.77
N LYS A 501 22.12 7.56 -12.17
CA LYS A 501 21.07 8.54 -12.53
C LYS A 501 20.16 8.00 -13.64
N SER A 502 20.74 7.47 -14.72
CA SER A 502 20.01 6.93 -15.85
C SER A 502 19.14 5.74 -15.44
N LYS A 503 19.64 4.87 -14.56
CA LYS A 503 18.89 3.76 -13.96
C LYS A 503 17.69 4.28 -13.16
N ILE A 504 17.90 5.27 -12.27
CA ILE A 504 16.83 5.90 -11.49
C ILE A 504 15.75 6.48 -12.42
N GLN A 505 16.15 7.21 -13.47
CA GLN A 505 15.21 7.81 -14.43
C GLN A 505 14.39 6.76 -15.19
N GLY A 506 14.99 5.63 -15.56
CA GLY A 506 14.33 4.50 -16.22
C GLY A 506 13.29 3.83 -15.32
N GLU A 507 13.62 3.61 -14.05
CA GLU A 507 12.71 3.01 -13.07
C GLU A 507 11.54 3.93 -12.73
N ILE A 508 11.75 5.25 -12.65
CA ILE A 508 10.70 6.25 -12.44
C ILE A 508 9.67 6.24 -13.59
N GLY A 509 10.09 5.89 -14.82
CA GLY A 509 9.20 5.74 -15.97
C GLY A 509 8.16 4.62 -15.82
N SER A 510 8.41 3.62 -14.99
CA SER A 510 7.59 2.42 -14.80
C SER A 510 6.38 2.58 -13.84
N GLY A 511 6.10 3.77 -13.32
CA GLY A 511 4.89 4.04 -12.52
C GLY A 511 5.09 4.04 -11.01
N VAL A 512 6.32 3.98 -10.52
CA VAL A 512 6.66 4.09 -9.09
C VAL A 512 6.21 5.45 -8.53
N ARG A 513 5.59 5.44 -7.35
CA ARG A 513 5.10 6.66 -6.67
C ARG A 513 6.07 7.12 -5.60
N PHE A 514 6.29 8.43 -5.59
CA PHE A 514 7.18 9.10 -4.65
C PHE A 514 6.39 9.85 -3.57
N ALA A 515 6.89 9.82 -2.35
CA ALA A 515 6.33 10.62 -1.26
C ALA A 515 6.38 12.13 -1.51
N ILE A 516 7.28 12.61 -2.39
CA ILE A 516 7.49 14.04 -2.70
C ILE A 516 7.05 14.46 -4.11
N GLY A 517 6.47 13.58 -4.89
CA GLY A 517 6.08 13.85 -6.29
C GLY A 517 7.25 13.68 -7.28
N ARG A 518 6.92 13.12 -8.44
CA ARG A 518 7.89 12.73 -9.48
C ARG A 518 8.76 13.90 -9.96
N ASP A 519 8.11 15.02 -10.29
CA ASP A 519 8.81 16.17 -10.88
C ASP A 519 9.78 16.82 -9.89
N THR A 520 9.41 16.88 -8.61
CA THR A 520 10.27 17.37 -7.52
C THR A 520 11.48 16.44 -7.36
N PHE A 521 11.27 15.13 -7.35
CA PHE A 521 12.35 14.17 -7.22
C PHE A 521 13.34 14.21 -8.39
N LEU A 522 12.83 14.25 -9.63
CA LEU A 522 13.67 14.38 -10.83
C LEU A 522 14.44 15.69 -10.85
N HIS A 523 13.84 16.78 -10.35
CA HIS A 523 14.52 18.04 -10.20
C HIS A 523 15.68 17.95 -9.20
N MET A 524 15.45 17.33 -8.05
CA MET A 524 16.49 17.10 -7.04
C MET A 524 17.64 16.24 -7.62
N LEU A 525 17.32 15.13 -8.29
CA LEU A 525 18.31 14.27 -8.93
C LEU A 525 19.15 15.02 -9.96
N SER A 526 18.51 15.82 -10.82
CA SER A 526 19.24 16.64 -11.81
C SER A 526 20.11 17.71 -11.18
N ARG A 527 19.76 18.25 -9.99
CA ARG A 527 20.59 19.20 -9.27
C ARG A 527 21.78 18.53 -8.61
N GLN A 528 21.59 17.36 -8.04
CA GLN A 528 22.65 16.55 -7.42
C GLN A 528 23.72 16.13 -8.42
N ASP A 529 23.32 15.68 -9.59
CA ASP A 529 24.18 15.25 -10.67
C ASP A 529 25.14 16.33 -11.16
N ARG A 530 24.69 17.58 -11.23
CA ARG A 530 25.56 18.72 -11.62
C ARG A 530 26.78 18.90 -10.74
N ILE A 531 26.78 18.41 -9.52
CA ILE A 531 27.95 18.47 -8.63
C ILE A 531 29.08 17.61 -9.23
N ALA A 532 28.77 16.40 -9.72
CA ALA A 532 29.74 15.54 -10.39
C ALA A 532 30.19 16.12 -11.73
N ASP A 533 29.26 16.64 -12.55
CA ASP A 533 29.59 17.34 -13.81
C ASP A 533 30.62 18.46 -13.61
N TYR A 534 30.43 19.31 -12.57
CA TYR A 534 31.35 20.39 -12.29
C TYR A 534 32.69 19.89 -11.73
N ALA A 535 32.67 18.78 -10.93
CA ALA A 535 33.91 18.17 -10.44
C ALA A 535 34.76 17.61 -11.59
N GLN A 536 34.13 16.95 -12.57
CA GLN A 536 34.81 16.53 -13.80
C GLN A 536 35.41 17.73 -14.55
N ASN A 537 34.63 18.82 -14.72
CA ASN A 537 35.10 20.02 -15.38
C ASN A 537 36.34 20.63 -14.68
N VAL A 538 36.41 20.59 -13.34
CA VAL A 538 37.62 21.02 -12.59
C VAL A 538 38.81 20.12 -12.92
N ALA A 539 38.63 18.80 -12.88
CA ALA A 539 39.69 17.84 -13.18
C ALA A 539 40.22 18.00 -14.61
N GLU A 540 39.35 18.19 -15.59
CA GLU A 540 39.72 18.43 -16.99
C GLU A 540 40.51 19.73 -17.15
N GLN A 541 40.16 20.81 -16.42
CA GLN A 541 40.92 22.07 -16.46
C GLN A 541 42.37 21.87 -16.02
N LEU A 542 42.63 21.00 -15.05
CA LEU A 542 44.01 20.72 -14.58
C LEU A 542 44.87 20.05 -15.66
N SER A 543 44.28 19.38 -16.66
CA SER A 543 45.03 18.76 -17.77
C SER A 543 45.46 19.76 -18.84
N PHE A 544 44.89 20.97 -18.91
CA PHE A 544 45.14 21.91 -20.00
C PHE A 544 46.46 22.64 -19.88
N ARG A 545 46.92 22.91 -18.66
CA ARG A 545 48.16 23.61 -18.38
C ARG A 545 48.63 23.40 -16.94
N THR A 546 49.93 23.49 -16.68
CA THR A 546 50.49 23.55 -15.34
C THR A 546 49.99 24.79 -14.58
N LEU A 547 49.75 24.60 -13.28
CA LEU A 547 49.24 25.66 -12.42
C LEU A 547 50.24 26.81 -12.29
N PHE A 548 49.74 28.02 -12.02
CA PHE A 548 50.55 29.22 -11.76
C PHE A 548 51.56 28.97 -10.64
N ASP A 549 52.84 29.33 -10.89
CA ASP A 549 53.95 29.02 -9.98
C ASP A 549 54.11 30.09 -8.88
N ASP A 550 53.06 30.24 -8.07
CA ASP A 550 53.07 31.05 -6.86
C ASP A 550 52.65 30.19 -5.65
N LYS A 551 53.49 30.13 -4.63
CA LYS A 551 53.27 29.29 -3.44
C LYS A 551 51.99 29.66 -2.70
N LYS A 552 51.65 30.95 -2.61
CA LYS A 552 50.46 31.40 -1.91
C LYS A 552 49.18 31.08 -2.72
N ALA A 553 49.24 31.26 -4.05
CA ALA A 553 48.13 30.87 -4.94
C ALA A 553 47.85 29.37 -4.87
N ARG A 554 48.90 28.52 -4.84
CA ARG A 554 48.75 27.08 -4.66
C ARG A 554 48.15 26.69 -3.30
N ASN A 555 48.56 27.39 -2.21
CA ASN A 555 47.97 27.18 -0.88
C ASN A 555 46.49 27.60 -0.84
N ASN A 556 46.15 28.75 -1.44
CA ASN A 556 44.76 29.19 -1.55
C ASN A 556 43.91 28.19 -2.35
N LEU A 557 44.47 27.58 -3.42
CA LEU A 557 43.81 26.54 -4.19
C LEU A 557 43.52 25.29 -3.34
N MET A 558 44.46 24.85 -2.51
CA MET A 558 44.26 23.72 -1.58
C MET A 558 43.24 24.06 -0.49
N GLU A 559 43.23 25.30 0.01
CA GLU A 559 42.21 25.76 0.97
C GLU A 559 40.83 25.75 0.34
N MET A 560 40.70 26.22 -0.92
CA MET A 560 39.43 26.14 -1.68
C MET A 560 38.99 24.70 -1.90
N ALA A 561 39.92 23.81 -2.29
CA ALA A 561 39.61 22.39 -2.47
C ALA A 561 39.05 21.73 -1.19
N THR A 562 39.63 22.10 -0.03
CA THR A 562 39.14 21.64 1.27
C THR A 562 37.74 22.19 1.57
N ALA A 563 37.49 23.49 1.31
CA ALA A 563 36.19 24.10 1.55
C ALA A 563 35.08 23.48 0.66
N VAL A 564 35.40 23.22 -0.61
CA VAL A 564 34.47 22.52 -1.53
C VAL A 564 34.14 21.12 -1.02
N LEU A 565 35.13 20.35 -0.57
CA LEU A 565 34.91 19.02 -0.01
C LEU A 565 34.04 19.08 1.25
N GLU A 566 34.29 20.01 2.17
CA GLU A 566 33.46 20.22 3.35
C GLU A 566 31.99 20.56 2.99
N THR A 567 31.77 21.29 1.89
CA THR A 567 30.44 21.63 1.39
C THR A 567 29.71 20.38 0.88
N VAL A 568 30.42 19.50 0.14
CA VAL A 568 29.89 18.24 -0.37
C VAL A 568 29.56 17.25 0.76
N ASP A 569 30.43 17.16 1.79
CA ASP A 569 30.20 16.35 2.98
C ASP A 569 28.94 16.81 3.76
N SER A 570 28.73 18.14 3.82
CA SER A 570 27.49 18.68 4.42
C SER A 570 26.26 18.39 3.55
N TYR A 571 26.42 18.37 2.22
CA TYR A 571 25.36 17.99 1.31
C TYR A 571 24.98 16.50 1.45
N GLU A 572 25.96 15.59 1.59
CA GLU A 572 25.69 14.16 1.85
C GLU A 572 24.85 13.98 3.12
N LYS A 573 25.19 14.68 4.22
CA LYS A 573 24.38 14.68 5.45
C LYS A 573 22.96 15.19 5.22
N ALA A 574 22.77 16.17 4.35
CA ALA A 574 21.44 16.66 3.99
C ALA A 574 20.64 15.59 3.20
N VAL A 575 21.31 14.80 2.35
CA VAL A 575 20.69 13.66 1.64
C VAL A 575 20.31 12.55 2.62
N ASP A 576 21.16 12.24 3.61
CA ASP A 576 20.82 11.29 4.68
C ASP A 576 19.60 11.75 5.46
N SER A 577 19.55 13.02 5.85
CA SER A 577 18.40 13.60 6.55
C SER A 577 17.13 13.59 5.70
N LEU A 578 17.21 13.76 4.38
CA LEU A 578 16.08 13.64 3.46
C LEU A 578 15.55 12.19 3.41
N LYS A 579 16.43 11.19 3.42
CA LYS A 579 16.06 9.77 3.52
C LYS A 579 15.31 9.49 4.81
N GLU A 580 15.84 9.93 5.95
CA GLU A 580 15.19 9.78 7.26
C GLU A 580 13.84 10.50 7.33
N LEU A 581 13.73 11.69 6.74
CA LEU A 581 12.47 12.42 6.62
C LEU A 581 11.41 11.60 5.86
N SER A 582 11.80 10.97 4.76
CA SER A 582 10.91 10.10 3.97
C SER A 582 10.45 8.89 4.77
N GLN A 583 11.36 8.23 5.48
CA GLN A 583 11.10 7.05 6.31
C GLN A 583 10.24 7.38 7.53
N SER A 584 10.41 8.55 8.15
CA SER A 584 9.62 9.02 9.29
C SER A 584 8.20 9.49 8.92
N GLY A 585 7.79 9.34 7.65
CA GLY A 585 6.52 9.85 7.19
C GLY A 585 6.39 11.37 7.29
N PHE A 586 7.49 12.10 7.07
CA PHE A 586 7.58 13.55 7.15
C PHE A 586 7.31 14.09 8.57
N SER A 587 7.97 13.51 9.59
CA SER A 587 7.87 13.97 10.97
C SER A 587 8.38 15.41 11.12
N ASN A 588 7.82 16.16 12.07
CA ASN A 588 8.25 17.54 12.31
C ASN A 588 9.69 17.63 12.82
N LYS A 589 10.15 16.62 13.55
CA LYS A 589 11.52 16.52 14.02
C LYS A 589 12.50 16.46 12.85
N GLU A 590 12.25 15.53 11.91
CA GLU A 590 13.12 15.33 10.75
C GLU A 590 13.04 16.49 9.74
N LYS A 591 11.88 17.17 9.66
CA LYS A 591 11.79 18.43 8.89
C LYS A 591 12.73 19.51 9.41
N ASN A 592 12.80 19.66 10.73
CA ASN A 592 13.69 20.65 11.35
C ASN A 592 15.16 20.26 11.15
N LEU A 593 15.48 18.96 11.29
CA LEU A 593 16.84 18.48 11.07
C LEU A 593 17.31 18.71 9.63
N LEU A 594 16.45 18.39 8.64
CA LEU A 594 16.78 18.68 7.24
C LEU A 594 16.98 20.16 6.98
N LEU A 595 16.17 21.05 7.58
CA LEU A 595 16.37 22.50 7.49
C LEU A 595 17.71 22.94 8.05
N GLU A 596 18.16 22.34 9.15
CA GLU A 596 19.49 22.61 9.72
C GLU A 596 20.59 22.15 8.79
N CYS A 597 20.49 20.94 8.22
CA CYS A 597 21.46 20.43 7.25
C CYS A 597 21.54 21.32 6.00
N VAL A 598 20.42 21.76 5.43
CA VAL A 598 20.40 22.69 4.29
C VAL A 598 21.06 24.02 4.64
N ARG A 599 20.84 24.57 5.83
CA ARG A 599 21.51 25.77 6.30
C ARG A 599 23.03 25.58 6.44
N GLU A 600 23.46 24.41 6.91
CA GLU A 600 24.88 24.09 7.02
C GLU A 600 25.56 24.08 5.65
N VAL A 601 24.93 23.48 4.62
CA VAL A 601 25.42 23.51 3.25
C VAL A 601 25.60 24.95 2.75
N ASN A 602 24.56 25.79 2.94
CA ASN A 602 24.61 27.20 2.50
C ASN A 602 25.71 27.99 3.22
N LEU A 603 25.96 27.71 4.51
CA LEU A 603 27.07 28.35 5.26
C LEU A 603 28.45 27.90 4.77
N LYS A 604 28.61 26.63 4.39
CA LYS A 604 29.88 26.11 3.86
C LYS A 604 30.16 26.64 2.46
N GLU A 605 29.15 26.73 1.61
CA GLU A 605 29.25 27.37 0.29
C GLU A 605 29.66 28.83 0.42
N HIS A 606 28.99 29.62 1.28
CA HIS A 606 29.39 31.02 1.49
C HIS A 606 30.84 31.18 1.96
N ARG A 607 31.35 30.22 2.77
CA ARG A 607 32.79 30.20 3.12
C ARG A 607 33.66 29.89 1.92
N ALA A 608 33.24 29.01 1.02
CA ALA A 608 34.00 28.72 -0.22
C ALA A 608 34.07 29.95 -1.12
N ASP A 609 32.95 30.70 -1.29
CA ASP A 609 32.89 31.98 -2.00
C ASP A 609 33.89 33.00 -1.44
N GLU A 610 33.98 33.14 -0.09
CA GLU A 610 34.95 34.05 0.54
C GLU A 610 36.41 33.65 0.23
N ILE A 611 36.69 32.34 0.19
CA ILE A 611 38.03 31.81 -0.13
C ILE A 611 38.32 32.06 -1.61
N GLU A 612 37.36 31.79 -2.51
CA GLU A 612 37.50 32.06 -3.96
C GLU A 612 37.84 33.53 -4.20
N ALA A 613 37.05 34.45 -3.63
CA ALA A 613 37.28 35.89 -3.81
C ALA A 613 38.67 36.34 -3.34
N LYS A 614 39.17 35.84 -2.19
CA LYS A 614 40.49 36.11 -1.67
C LYS A 614 41.60 35.50 -2.56
N ALA A 615 41.39 34.27 -3.03
CA ALA A 615 42.33 33.57 -3.91
C ALA A 615 42.42 34.27 -5.27
N ALA A 616 41.29 34.64 -5.87
CA ALA A 616 41.21 35.40 -7.12
C ALA A 616 41.94 36.76 -7.02
N ALA A 617 41.64 37.54 -5.96
CA ALA A 617 42.32 38.82 -5.74
C ALA A 617 43.85 38.67 -5.66
N HIS A 618 44.34 37.59 -5.01
CA HIS A 618 45.78 37.32 -4.95
C HIS A 618 46.36 36.97 -6.32
N VAL A 619 45.71 36.06 -7.06
CA VAL A 619 46.15 35.62 -8.40
C VAL A 619 46.28 36.83 -9.35
N PHE A 620 45.27 37.73 -9.35
CA PHE A 620 45.30 38.94 -10.19
C PHE A 620 46.30 39.99 -9.73
N SER A 621 46.66 40.04 -8.44
CA SER A 621 47.65 40.99 -7.94
C SER A 621 49.12 40.59 -8.21
N THR A 622 49.37 39.31 -8.51
CA THR A 622 50.73 38.74 -8.68
C THR A 622 50.98 38.14 -10.07
N GLY A 623 49.95 38.08 -10.93
CA GLY A 623 49.95 37.37 -12.20
C GLY A 623 50.48 38.10 -13.40
N ASP A 624 51.11 39.32 -13.25
CA ASP A 624 51.60 40.15 -14.36
C ASP A 624 52.73 39.48 -15.18
N ASP A 625 53.55 38.63 -14.56
CA ASP A 625 54.65 37.92 -15.21
C ASP A 625 54.24 36.73 -16.08
N ASP A 626 53.14 36.06 -15.75
CA ASP A 626 52.46 34.97 -16.55
C ASP A 626 50.97 35.11 -16.49
N ALA A 627 50.45 36.10 -17.20
CA ALA A 627 49.00 36.39 -17.22
C ALA A 627 48.15 35.19 -17.68
N LEU A 628 48.65 34.31 -18.54
CA LEU A 628 47.94 33.14 -19.01
C LEU A 628 47.84 32.07 -17.93
N ALA A 629 48.88 31.83 -17.15
CA ALA A 629 48.85 30.91 -16.02
C ALA A 629 47.97 31.45 -14.88
N ALA A 630 48.02 32.77 -14.63
CA ALA A 630 47.11 33.42 -13.68
C ALA A 630 45.63 33.26 -14.08
N MET A 631 45.30 33.51 -15.35
CA MET A 631 43.95 33.30 -15.87
C MET A 631 43.51 31.85 -15.80
N HIS A 632 44.42 30.91 -16.08
CA HIS A 632 44.10 29.48 -15.95
C HIS A 632 43.82 29.09 -14.49
N MET A 633 44.67 29.54 -13.54
CA MET A 633 44.46 29.33 -12.11
C MET A 633 43.12 29.92 -11.64
N TYR A 634 42.80 31.14 -12.06
CA TYR A 634 41.51 31.77 -11.76
C TYR A 634 40.34 30.95 -12.33
N ARG A 635 40.49 30.39 -13.55
CA ARG A 635 39.45 29.54 -14.14
C ARG A 635 39.24 28.25 -13.36
N VAL A 636 40.31 27.64 -12.83
CA VAL A 636 40.19 26.48 -11.94
C VAL A 636 39.44 26.85 -10.66
N LEU A 637 39.80 27.99 -10.01
CA LEU A 637 39.08 28.47 -8.82
C LEU A 637 37.60 28.68 -9.07
N GLN A 638 37.23 29.35 -10.19
CA GLN A 638 35.82 29.53 -10.56
C GLN A 638 35.09 28.21 -10.75
N ARG A 639 35.71 27.20 -11.38
CA ARG A 639 35.11 25.90 -11.57
C ARG A 639 34.91 25.13 -10.25
N MET A 640 35.81 25.32 -9.30
CA MET A 640 35.68 24.77 -7.95
C MET A 640 34.52 25.42 -7.19
N ASP A 641 34.35 26.74 -7.37
CA ASP A 641 33.21 27.48 -6.84
C ASP A 641 31.88 27.00 -7.45
N ASP A 642 31.85 26.71 -8.76
CA ASP A 642 30.68 26.08 -9.41
C ASP A 642 30.25 24.76 -8.72
N VAL A 643 31.18 23.95 -8.17
CA VAL A 643 30.89 22.73 -7.41
C VAL A 643 30.17 23.05 -6.09
N ALA A 644 30.70 24.02 -5.31
CA ALA A 644 30.09 24.46 -4.04
C ALA A 644 28.69 25.04 -4.26
N ASN A 645 28.55 25.92 -5.25
CA ASN A 645 27.29 26.50 -5.70
C ASN A 645 26.26 25.44 -6.16
N ALA A 646 26.74 24.35 -6.79
CA ALA A 646 25.88 23.25 -7.18
C ALA A 646 25.33 22.49 -5.95
N CYS A 647 26.16 22.32 -4.90
CA CYS A 647 25.72 21.71 -3.63
C CYS A 647 24.65 22.56 -2.95
N GLU A 648 24.82 23.89 -2.88
CA GLU A 648 23.82 24.81 -2.37
C GLU A 648 22.49 24.66 -3.12
N LYS A 649 22.51 24.72 -4.45
CA LYS A 649 21.33 24.61 -5.31
C LYS A 649 20.67 23.23 -5.18
N ALA A 650 21.45 22.17 -4.99
CA ALA A 650 20.95 20.83 -4.78
C ALA A 650 20.29 20.67 -3.40
N ALA A 651 20.91 21.21 -2.33
CA ALA A 651 20.33 21.20 -0.99
C ALA A 651 19.04 22.06 -0.92
N ASN A 652 19.04 23.25 -1.53
CA ASN A 652 17.86 24.11 -1.58
C ASN A 652 16.71 23.48 -2.38
N ALA A 653 16.97 22.55 -3.30
CA ALA A 653 15.94 21.79 -3.99
C ALA A 653 15.15 20.84 -3.06
N PHE A 654 15.60 20.58 -1.83
CA PHE A 654 14.88 19.81 -0.82
C PHE A 654 13.75 20.61 -0.13
N LEU A 655 13.86 21.95 -0.11
CA LEU A 655 12.91 22.82 0.62
C LEU A 655 11.45 22.67 0.19
N PRO A 656 11.08 22.48 -1.10
CA PRO A 656 9.71 22.25 -1.50
C PRO A 656 9.09 20.98 -0.88
N SER A 657 9.91 20.00 -0.49
CA SER A 657 9.44 18.79 0.17
C SER A 657 8.98 19.03 1.62
N LEU A 658 9.42 20.13 2.24
CA LEU A 658 9.12 20.51 3.63
C LEU A 658 7.80 21.24 3.78
N SER A 659 7.28 21.84 2.71
CA SER A 659 6.04 22.63 2.71
C SER A 659 4.76 21.76 2.71
N ARG A 660 4.89 20.46 2.86
CA ARG A 660 3.79 19.47 2.82
C ARG A 660 3.38 18.94 4.21
#